data_8c8796ba2998adc24aff434036bca909
#
_entry.id   8c8796ba2998adc24aff434036bca909
#
_cell.length_a   1.000
_cell.length_b   1.000
_cell.length_c   1.000
_cell.angle_alpha   90.00
_cell.angle_beta   90.00
_cell.angle_gamma   90.00
#
_symmetry.space_group_name_H-M   'P 1'
#
loop_
_entity.id
_entity.type
_entity.pdbx_description
1 polymer ?
#
loop_
_entity_poly.entity_id
_entity_poly.type
_entity_poly.pdbx_seq_one_letter_code
_entity_poly.pdbx_strand_id
1 'polypeptide(L)'
;MQYWYIGKDAPDKEETELENHKTNPPIAGASKASEKTFQEPVANKKPLLETPFIPLPLGAVEAKGWLLKQLELQRAGATGYAEKLYRELGADSAWLGGAAPESDWERPVYYLKGLVALAYTLKDEELIATSQKWINAILASQKKDGFFGPETNDDWWPRMVALYALKDYYEASGDERVPAFMTSYFKYQAAQLPHRPLRDWGKMRVGDNIDTVLWLYNRTEDTFLLDLADVLADQGYPITKMFTCNTFQDFGDDFHPTHTVNVNQSIKMPAIYYQRSHSKTDRDAFKAGVQNLSNHNQVTGMTAGTEMLAGISSTQGVELCAIIERMQSNETAAMILGDPYIGDDLEKIAFNSLPGAMDKQIKNHQYYSLPNQVESNYADHGFKQNYANGTMPSPTSGFPCCRFNMHMGWPYFVKNLWAATADGGIGVIAYGPSQVSVKLKGVDVTIGESTNYPFEDHIEFVVTTSQKVSFPFRLRIPAWAVQPAVTVHGEQTKTVEPGKYISINREWKTGDKVVLQLPMKLKATTWVNNSVSIERGPLVYSLLMKENWQEQHQPMADMPEFNPSAFHPSAFHFNEYCVKTDSAWNYGLLVDRRNPEKSISVTTGPMPGNPYEQERTPVRLAAKAKRIPTWGKSANGVEAAEPPVGPIFSTEPTEEITLVPYGAQNLRITYFPEVSGSRTDTGAGKYEAEQAEIFHAEIRTNNPYASGGSYVKGINSAESYVKFNHVVVPEKAQYNIDIWFANGNGYNSATGKMIVNDKEYSLTFQGTQDWGRFMATKIEVPFNKGSNSITFMKDRGAYELDYIVVRPLYLLQKT
;
A
#
# COMPACT_ATOMS: atom_id res chain seq x y z
N MET A 1 -11.85 -34.58 10.61
CA MET A 1 -12.60 -35.80 10.15
C MET A 1 -13.62 -36.15 11.19
N GLN A 2 -14.79 -35.85 10.98
CA GLN A 2 -16.13 -36.36 11.35
C GLN A 2 -17.09 -35.20 11.48
N TYR A 3 -17.98 -35.14 10.51
CA TYR A 3 -19.07 -34.14 10.46
C TYR A 3 -20.21 -34.62 11.39
N TRP A 4 -20.77 -33.70 12.17
CA TRP A 4 -22.11 -33.83 12.76
C TRP A 4 -23.01 -32.70 12.29
N TYR A 5 -24.07 -33.08 11.61
CA TYR A 5 -25.22 -32.24 11.26
C TYR A 5 -26.15 -32.14 12.47
N ILE A 6 -26.57 -30.94 12.88
CA ILE A 6 -27.79 -30.71 13.65
C ILE A 6 -28.49 -29.43 13.15
N GLY A 7 -29.64 -29.48 12.83
CA GLY A 7 -30.83 -29.08 12.37
C GLY A 7 -31.35 -27.68 12.74
N LYS A 8 -32.26 -27.26 11.88
CA LYS A 8 -33.02 -26.01 11.76
C LYS A 8 -33.84 -25.61 12.98
N ASP A 9 -34.17 -24.32 12.91
CA ASP A 9 -35.35 -23.60 13.48
C ASP A 9 -35.10 -22.79 14.77
N ALA A 10 -34.95 -21.49 14.60
CA ALA A 10 -35.50 -20.49 15.52
C ALA A 10 -35.79 -19.16 14.78
N PRO A 11 -36.88 -18.47 15.11
CA PRO A 11 -37.48 -17.44 14.28
C PRO A 11 -36.91 -16.05 14.51
N ASP A 12 -37.08 -15.23 13.48
CA ASP A 12 -36.84 -13.78 13.44
C ASP A 12 -37.51 -13.06 14.65
N LYS A 13 -36.74 -12.28 15.34
CA LYS A 13 -37.23 -11.17 16.17
C LYS A 13 -36.44 -9.91 15.92
N GLU A 14 -37.11 -9.03 15.23
CA GLU A 14 -37.17 -7.58 15.21
C GLU A 14 -36.02 -6.75 15.77
N GLU A 15 -35.56 -5.92 14.85
CA GLU A 15 -34.89 -4.63 15.08
C GLU A 15 -35.72 -3.75 16.01
N THR A 16 -35.36 -3.67 17.25
CA THR A 16 -35.63 -2.51 18.14
C THR A 16 -34.96 -2.71 19.48
N GLU A 17 -33.71 -2.28 19.60
CA GLU A 17 -33.07 -1.96 20.90
C GLU A 17 -31.69 -1.26 20.64
N LEU A 18 -31.75 -0.05 20.10
CA LEU A 18 -30.61 0.86 19.99
C LEU A 18 -30.84 2.20 20.73
N GLU A 19 -31.74 2.19 21.73
CA GLU A 19 -31.87 3.34 22.64
C GLU A 19 -31.99 2.83 24.06
N ASN A 20 -30.88 2.76 24.79
CA ASN A 20 -30.81 2.99 26.24
C ASN A 20 -29.45 2.49 26.79
N HIS A 21 -28.37 3.22 26.58
CA HIS A 21 -27.26 3.17 27.49
C HIS A 21 -27.24 4.40 28.38
N LYS A 22 -27.81 4.21 29.59
CA LYS A 22 -27.70 5.14 30.70
C LYS A 22 -26.21 5.32 31.08
N THR A 23 -25.85 6.57 31.16
CA THR A 23 -24.53 7.09 31.57
C THR A 23 -24.12 6.54 32.94
N ASN A 24 -22.92 5.95 32.98
CA ASN A 24 -22.18 5.76 34.24
C ASN A 24 -21.56 7.10 34.69
N PRO A 25 -21.44 7.33 36.01
CA PRO A 25 -20.95 8.61 36.52
C PRO A 25 -19.46 8.81 36.15
N PRO A 26 -19.01 10.07 35.94
CA PRO A 26 -17.67 10.37 35.52
C PRO A 26 -16.63 10.04 36.60
N ILE A 27 -15.57 9.34 36.20
CA ILE A 27 -14.38 9.14 37.02
C ILE A 27 -13.73 10.50 37.27
N ALA A 28 -13.69 10.92 38.53
CA ALA A 28 -13.06 12.18 38.94
C ALA A 28 -11.55 12.14 38.63
N GLY A 29 -11.10 13.01 37.72
CA GLY A 29 -9.71 13.13 37.32
C GLY A 29 -9.48 13.56 35.88
N ALA A 30 -10.50 13.68 35.02
CA ALA A 30 -10.36 14.26 33.70
C ALA A 30 -10.13 15.76 33.81
N SER A 31 -8.94 16.24 33.48
CA SER A 31 -8.69 17.67 33.28
C SER A 31 -9.64 18.17 32.19
N LYS A 32 -10.33 19.30 32.49
CA LYS A 32 -11.15 19.98 31.50
C LYS A 32 -10.37 20.14 30.21
N ALA A 33 -10.98 19.80 29.08
CA ALA A 33 -10.45 20.10 27.76
C ALA A 33 -10.03 21.58 27.73
N SER A 34 -8.74 21.82 27.74
CA SER A 34 -8.18 23.17 27.65
C SER A 34 -8.50 23.74 26.27
N GLU A 35 -8.66 25.07 26.19
CA GLU A 35 -8.77 25.79 24.93
C GLU A 35 -7.74 25.27 23.93
N LYS A 36 -8.18 25.11 22.66
CA LYS A 36 -7.41 24.54 21.53
C LYS A 36 -6.04 25.22 21.36
N THR A 37 -5.04 24.76 22.06
CA THR A 37 -3.64 25.08 21.75
C THR A 37 -3.05 23.89 21.01
N PHE A 38 -3.15 23.87 19.66
CA PHE A 38 -2.34 22.97 18.87
C PHE A 38 -0.87 23.29 19.12
N GLN A 39 -0.03 22.27 19.30
CA GLN A 39 1.40 22.45 19.28
C GLN A 39 1.83 23.05 17.94
N GLU A 40 2.83 23.90 17.95
CA GLU A 40 3.37 24.45 16.71
C GLU A 40 4.18 23.40 15.98
N PRO A 41 4.15 23.37 14.62
CA PRO A 41 5.02 22.49 13.83
C PRO A 41 6.49 22.74 14.18
N VAL A 42 7.24 21.68 14.41
CA VAL A 42 8.67 21.77 14.77
C VAL A 42 9.53 21.46 13.55
N ALA A 43 10.21 22.49 13.04
CA ALA A 43 11.17 22.35 11.95
C ALA A 43 12.47 21.70 12.44
N ASN A 44 13.24 21.14 11.50
CA ASN A 44 14.54 20.58 11.78
C ASN A 44 15.50 21.60 12.40
N LYS A 45 16.17 21.19 13.48
CA LYS A 45 17.23 21.94 14.12
C LYS A 45 18.59 21.59 13.48
N LYS A 46 19.49 22.58 13.41
CA LYS A 46 20.85 22.31 12.92
C LYS A 46 21.54 21.26 13.81
N PRO A 47 22.34 20.35 13.25
CA PRO A 47 22.87 20.31 11.87
C PRO A 47 21.94 19.62 10.85
N LEU A 48 20.71 19.19 11.21
CA LEU A 48 19.80 18.57 10.25
C LEU A 48 19.44 19.54 9.12
N LEU A 49 19.25 18.98 7.92
CA LEU A 49 18.78 19.73 6.76
C LEU A 49 17.37 20.27 6.99
N GLU A 50 17.13 21.48 6.52
CA GLU A 50 15.79 22.02 6.40
C GLU A 50 14.99 21.25 5.36
N THR A 51 13.77 20.83 5.71
CA THR A 51 12.88 20.09 4.83
C THR A 51 11.87 21.03 4.17
N PRO A 52 11.46 20.77 2.91
CA PRO A 52 10.44 21.57 2.21
C PRO A 52 9.10 21.65 2.95
N PHE A 53 8.74 20.57 3.65
CA PHE A 53 7.52 20.45 4.43
C PHE A 53 7.84 20.01 5.86
N ILE A 54 7.05 20.52 6.79
CA ILE A 54 7.15 20.27 8.22
C ILE A 54 5.85 19.60 8.65
N PRO A 55 5.89 18.37 9.20
CA PRO A 55 4.70 17.66 9.66
C PRO A 55 3.89 18.50 10.66
N LEU A 56 2.57 18.49 10.49
CA LEU A 56 1.65 19.07 11.46
C LEU A 56 1.42 18.12 12.64
N PRO A 57 1.16 18.65 13.84
CA PRO A 57 0.84 17.81 14.98
C PRO A 57 -0.48 17.05 14.77
N LEU A 58 -0.59 15.87 15.35
CA LEU A 58 -1.80 15.04 15.27
C LEU A 58 -3.02 15.81 15.80
N GLY A 59 -4.11 15.80 15.03
CA GLY A 59 -5.35 16.53 15.33
C GLY A 59 -5.42 17.93 14.70
N ALA A 60 -4.35 18.42 14.07
CA ALA A 60 -4.38 19.67 13.29
C ALA A 60 -5.20 19.53 12.00
N VAL A 61 -5.28 18.33 11.43
CA VAL A 61 -6.06 18.00 10.24
C VAL A 61 -7.29 17.19 10.64
N GLU A 62 -8.45 17.62 10.20
CA GLU A 62 -9.74 16.97 10.42
C GLU A 62 -10.28 16.47 9.08
N ALA A 63 -10.65 15.20 9.00
CA ALA A 63 -11.36 14.66 7.85
C ALA A 63 -12.78 15.23 7.75
N LYS A 64 -13.31 15.35 6.53
CA LYS A 64 -14.69 15.75 6.24
C LYS A 64 -15.32 14.78 5.22
N GLY A 65 -16.59 14.94 4.94
CA GLY A 65 -17.29 14.19 3.88
C GLY A 65 -17.03 12.68 3.90
N TRP A 66 -16.77 12.10 2.73
CA TRP A 66 -16.56 10.67 2.60
C TRP A 66 -15.32 10.15 3.35
N LEU A 67 -14.28 10.99 3.50
CA LEU A 67 -13.05 10.59 4.20
C LEU A 67 -13.28 10.49 5.71
N LEU A 68 -14.07 11.39 6.29
CA LEU A 68 -14.54 11.26 7.67
C LEU A 68 -15.32 9.95 7.85
N LYS A 69 -16.15 9.60 6.86
CA LYS A 69 -16.91 8.35 6.91
C LYS A 69 -16.02 7.11 6.98
N GLN A 70 -14.85 7.10 6.31
CA GLN A 70 -13.89 5.98 6.43
C GLN A 70 -13.35 5.85 7.87
N LEU A 71 -13.05 6.97 8.54
CA LEU A 71 -12.61 6.96 9.93
C LEU A 71 -13.73 6.48 10.88
N GLU A 72 -14.96 6.93 10.64
CA GLU A 72 -16.14 6.49 11.42
C GLU A 72 -16.41 4.99 11.25
N LEU A 73 -16.29 4.46 10.03
CA LEU A 73 -16.43 3.02 9.76
C LEU A 73 -15.33 2.23 10.46
N GLN A 74 -14.08 2.71 10.42
CA GLN A 74 -12.98 2.08 11.14
C GLN A 74 -13.18 2.11 12.65
N ARG A 75 -13.69 3.22 13.20
CA ARG A 75 -14.07 3.36 14.62
C ARG A 75 -15.20 2.39 15.01
N ALA A 76 -16.21 2.28 14.20
CA ALA A 76 -17.35 1.37 14.40
C ALA A 76 -17.04 -0.09 14.05
N GLY A 77 -15.95 -0.32 13.32
CA GLY A 77 -15.46 -1.62 12.87
C GLY A 77 -14.25 -2.10 13.66
N ALA A 78 -13.21 -2.46 12.90
CA ALA A 78 -12.04 -3.18 13.41
C ALA A 78 -11.36 -2.48 14.60
N THR A 79 -11.13 -1.16 14.53
CA THR A 79 -10.38 -0.46 15.59
C THR A 79 -11.13 -0.37 16.91
N GLY A 80 -12.42 -0.02 16.89
CA GLY A 80 -13.20 0.15 18.11
C GLY A 80 -13.51 -1.17 18.83
N TYR A 81 -13.40 -2.30 18.12
CA TYR A 81 -13.65 -3.62 18.69
C TYR A 81 -12.40 -4.45 18.94
N ALA A 82 -11.22 -4.00 18.51
CA ALA A 82 -10.00 -4.81 18.54
C ALA A 82 -9.66 -5.38 19.92
N GLU A 83 -9.77 -4.58 20.99
CA GLU A 83 -9.51 -5.06 22.38
C GLU A 83 -10.50 -6.12 22.84
N LYS A 84 -11.71 -6.14 22.27
CA LYS A 84 -12.72 -7.16 22.57
C LYS A 84 -12.54 -8.42 21.74
N LEU A 85 -11.95 -8.27 20.55
CA LEU A 85 -11.77 -9.36 19.60
C LEU A 85 -10.50 -10.17 19.90
N TYR A 86 -9.37 -9.49 20.09
CA TYR A 86 -8.07 -10.14 20.09
C TYR A 86 -7.48 -10.26 21.50
N ARG A 87 -7.07 -11.46 21.82
CA ARG A 87 -6.49 -11.78 23.12
C ARG A 87 -5.23 -10.98 23.44
N GLU A 88 -4.40 -10.73 22.42
CA GLU A 88 -3.15 -9.98 22.55
C GLU A 88 -3.39 -8.52 22.97
N LEU A 89 -4.60 -8.01 22.75
CA LEU A 89 -5.03 -6.66 23.14
C LEU A 89 -5.87 -6.64 24.42
N GLY A 90 -6.14 -7.79 25.03
CA GLY A 90 -6.88 -7.92 26.29
C GLY A 90 -6.18 -7.28 27.48
N ALA A 91 -6.86 -7.29 28.63
CA ALA A 91 -6.33 -6.71 29.87
C ALA A 91 -5.04 -7.38 30.38
N ASP A 92 -4.78 -8.61 29.94
CA ASP A 92 -3.58 -9.40 30.25
C ASP A 92 -2.46 -9.27 29.20
N SER A 93 -2.57 -8.34 28.26
CA SER A 93 -1.51 -8.05 27.30
C SER A 93 -0.19 -7.72 27.99
N ALA A 94 0.92 -8.23 27.47
CA ALA A 94 2.26 -7.98 28.03
C ALA A 94 2.64 -6.49 28.03
N TRP A 95 2.17 -5.71 27.05
CA TRP A 95 2.36 -4.25 27.03
C TRP A 95 1.51 -3.51 28.07
N LEU A 96 0.51 -4.16 28.67
CA LEU A 96 -0.26 -3.67 29.80
C LEU A 96 0.23 -4.24 31.15
N GLY A 97 1.34 -4.98 31.14
CA GLY A 97 1.89 -5.64 32.32
C GLY A 97 1.37 -7.05 32.59
N GLY A 98 0.62 -7.62 31.67
CA GLY A 98 0.13 -9.00 31.71
C GLY A 98 1.10 -10.00 31.07
N ALA A 99 0.57 -11.19 30.74
CA ALA A 99 1.35 -12.31 30.18
C ALA A 99 0.59 -13.08 29.10
N ALA A 100 -0.31 -12.43 28.36
CA ALA A 100 -1.00 -13.07 27.24
C ALA A 100 0.01 -13.57 26.20
N PRO A 101 -0.16 -14.79 25.66
CA PRO A 101 0.73 -15.33 24.64
C PRO A 101 0.88 -14.37 23.44
N GLU A 102 2.10 -14.26 22.92
CA GLU A 102 2.47 -13.47 21.74
C GLU A 102 2.10 -11.97 21.79
N SER A 103 1.67 -11.48 22.97
CA SER A 103 1.38 -10.06 23.18
C SER A 103 2.62 -9.22 23.51
N ASP A 104 3.80 -9.82 23.66
CA ASP A 104 5.07 -9.13 23.92
C ASP A 104 5.79 -8.66 22.65
N TRP A 105 5.24 -8.98 21.46
CA TRP A 105 5.77 -8.62 20.15
C TRP A 105 5.15 -7.32 19.59
N GLU A 106 5.17 -7.15 18.25
CA GLU A 106 4.74 -5.94 17.53
C GLU A 106 3.22 -5.72 17.50
N ARG A 107 2.42 -6.79 17.68
CA ARG A 107 0.96 -6.77 17.45
C ARG A 107 0.24 -5.69 18.25
N PRO A 108 0.38 -5.62 19.59
CA PRO A 108 -0.31 -4.60 20.37
C PRO A 108 0.12 -3.17 20.06
N VAL A 109 1.40 -2.96 19.77
CA VAL A 109 1.93 -1.61 19.49
C VAL A 109 1.61 -1.13 18.08
N TYR A 110 1.42 -2.04 17.11
CA TYR A 110 0.83 -1.69 15.81
C TYR A 110 -0.60 -1.18 15.95
N TYR A 111 -1.43 -1.93 16.71
CA TYR A 111 -2.78 -1.48 17.04
C TYR A 111 -2.76 -0.10 17.72
N LEU A 112 -1.91 0.06 18.75
CA LEU A 112 -1.81 1.32 19.50
C LEU A 112 -1.45 2.50 18.61
N LYS A 113 -0.52 2.33 17.67
CA LYS A 113 -0.12 3.35 16.70
C LYS A 113 -1.33 3.85 15.89
N GLY A 114 -2.14 2.93 15.35
CA GLY A 114 -3.37 3.27 14.63
C GLY A 114 -4.47 3.83 15.53
N LEU A 115 -4.63 3.28 16.73
CA LEU A 115 -5.61 3.73 17.73
C LEU A 115 -5.38 5.18 18.15
N VAL A 116 -4.15 5.55 18.50
CA VAL A 116 -3.79 6.94 18.87
C VAL A 116 -4.12 7.89 17.72
N ALA A 117 -3.71 7.56 16.50
CA ALA A 117 -3.97 8.40 15.35
C ALA A 117 -5.48 8.58 15.11
N LEU A 118 -6.27 7.51 15.15
CA LEU A 118 -7.72 7.56 14.95
C LEU A 118 -8.42 8.35 16.06
N ALA A 119 -8.08 8.06 17.32
CA ALA A 119 -8.70 8.65 18.50
C ALA A 119 -8.62 10.19 18.50
N TYR A 120 -7.41 10.70 18.28
CA TYR A 120 -7.18 12.14 18.30
C TYR A 120 -7.61 12.85 17.00
N THR A 121 -7.61 12.17 15.86
CA THR A 121 -8.16 12.73 14.61
C THR A 121 -9.69 12.86 14.69
N LEU A 122 -10.38 11.86 15.23
CA LEU A 122 -11.84 11.91 15.47
C LEU A 122 -12.24 12.74 16.70
N LYS A 123 -11.29 12.97 17.62
CA LYS A 123 -11.56 13.55 18.96
C LYS A 123 -12.56 12.70 19.74
N ASP A 124 -12.48 11.37 19.58
CA ASP A 124 -13.36 10.38 20.23
C ASP A 124 -12.88 10.12 21.65
N GLU A 125 -13.67 10.54 22.64
CA GLU A 125 -13.31 10.47 24.07
C GLU A 125 -13.09 9.03 24.55
N GLU A 126 -13.85 8.05 24.03
CA GLU A 126 -13.69 6.62 24.38
C GLU A 126 -12.37 6.07 23.85
N LEU A 127 -12.04 6.33 22.57
CA LEU A 127 -10.78 5.89 21.98
C LEU A 127 -9.59 6.64 22.58
N ILE A 128 -9.74 7.92 22.95
CA ILE A 128 -8.71 8.69 23.66
C ILE A 128 -8.43 8.06 25.02
N ALA A 129 -9.47 7.73 25.78
CA ALA A 129 -9.31 7.06 27.07
C ALA A 129 -8.65 5.69 26.93
N THR A 130 -9.02 4.91 25.90
CA THR A 130 -8.38 3.65 25.58
C THR A 130 -6.90 3.85 25.23
N SER A 131 -6.56 4.83 24.37
CA SER A 131 -5.19 5.18 24.03
C SER A 131 -4.36 5.55 25.27
N GLN A 132 -4.92 6.37 26.16
CA GLN A 132 -4.26 6.81 27.38
C GLN A 132 -4.00 5.66 28.35
N LYS A 133 -4.87 4.64 28.42
CA LYS A 133 -4.64 3.41 29.18
C LYS A 133 -3.33 2.73 28.73
N TRP A 134 -3.16 2.52 27.41
CA TRP A 134 -1.97 1.92 26.84
C TRP A 134 -0.71 2.77 27.04
N ILE A 135 -0.81 4.07 26.74
CA ILE A 135 0.29 5.02 26.91
C ILE A 135 0.78 5.05 28.37
N ASN A 136 -0.15 5.14 29.32
CA ASN A 136 0.21 5.17 30.75
C ASN A 136 0.88 3.87 31.19
N ALA A 137 0.43 2.70 30.70
CA ALA A 137 1.06 1.41 31.01
C ALA A 137 2.51 1.37 30.44
N ILE A 138 2.71 1.81 29.18
CA ILE A 138 4.02 1.88 28.55
C ILE A 138 4.94 2.82 29.32
N LEU A 139 4.51 4.03 29.65
CA LEU A 139 5.31 4.98 30.42
C LEU A 139 5.66 4.44 31.81
N ALA A 140 4.74 3.77 32.48
CA ALA A 140 4.96 3.15 33.80
C ALA A 140 5.91 1.94 33.75
N SER A 141 6.08 1.28 32.59
CA SER A 141 6.95 0.10 32.43
C SER A 141 8.45 0.46 32.38
N GLN A 142 8.80 1.75 32.29
CA GLN A 142 10.19 2.15 32.12
C GLN A 142 11.02 1.83 33.37
N LYS A 143 12.12 1.09 33.18
CA LYS A 143 13.09 0.75 34.22
C LYS A 143 14.04 1.91 34.46
N LYS A 144 14.81 1.81 35.58
CA LYS A 144 15.81 2.83 35.96
C LYS A 144 16.90 3.01 34.91
N ASP A 145 17.22 1.98 34.15
CA ASP A 145 18.23 2.01 33.09
C ASP A 145 17.69 2.58 31.76
N GLY A 146 16.37 2.79 31.66
CA GLY A 146 15.70 3.32 30.48
C GLY A 146 14.99 2.29 29.61
N PHE A 147 15.21 0.97 29.85
CA PHE A 147 14.46 -0.08 29.16
C PHE A 147 12.95 0.03 29.43
N PHE A 148 12.09 -0.30 28.47
CA PHE A 148 10.64 -0.28 28.66
C PHE A 148 9.92 -1.41 27.89
N GLY A 149 8.67 -1.63 28.27
CA GLY A 149 7.79 -2.64 27.67
C GLY A 149 8.05 -4.04 28.21
N PRO A 150 7.56 -5.10 27.52
CA PRO A 150 7.63 -6.47 28.01
C PRO A 150 9.08 -6.94 28.26
N GLU A 151 9.33 -7.55 29.42
CA GLU A 151 10.65 -8.07 29.79
C GLU A 151 10.96 -9.42 29.10
N THR A 152 9.92 -10.12 28.66
CA THR A 152 10.02 -11.39 27.94
C THR A 152 10.59 -11.23 26.52
N ASN A 153 10.59 -10.01 26.01
CA ASN A 153 11.07 -9.68 24.67
C ASN A 153 12.05 -8.51 24.71
N ASP A 154 13.29 -8.74 24.33
CA ASP A 154 14.33 -7.71 24.26
C ASP A 154 14.59 -7.14 22.85
N ASP A 155 13.83 -7.55 21.82
CA ASP A 155 14.02 -7.07 20.48
C ASP A 155 13.77 -5.54 20.36
N TRP A 156 14.57 -4.92 19.53
CA TRP A 156 14.45 -3.48 19.28
C TRP A 156 13.19 -3.11 18.48
N TRP A 157 12.76 -4.00 17.59
CA TRP A 157 11.70 -3.71 16.64
C TRP A 157 10.35 -3.32 17.27
N PRO A 158 9.75 -4.07 18.20
CA PRO A 158 8.44 -3.67 18.75
C PRO A 158 8.47 -2.30 19.45
N ARG A 159 9.64 -1.94 20.01
CA ARG A 159 9.83 -0.63 20.65
C ARG A 159 9.87 0.51 19.65
N MET A 160 10.40 0.29 18.44
CA MET A 160 10.36 1.29 17.36
C MET A 160 8.91 1.66 17.03
N VAL A 161 8.01 0.68 16.99
CA VAL A 161 6.56 0.90 16.75
C VAL A 161 5.91 1.65 17.93
N ALA A 162 6.21 1.25 19.17
CA ALA A 162 5.70 1.93 20.37
C ALA A 162 6.12 3.41 20.43
N LEU A 163 7.34 3.73 19.99
CA LEU A 163 7.86 5.10 19.95
C LEU A 163 7.08 5.99 18.98
N TYR A 164 6.58 5.44 17.87
CA TYR A 164 5.67 6.20 16.99
C TYR A 164 4.35 6.53 17.68
N ALA A 165 3.76 5.58 18.39
CA ALA A 165 2.52 5.83 19.15
C ALA A 165 2.73 6.90 20.22
N LEU A 166 3.88 6.86 20.92
CA LEU A 166 4.25 7.87 21.92
C LEU A 166 4.47 9.25 21.30
N LYS A 167 5.18 9.32 20.16
CA LYS A 167 5.38 10.54 19.37
C LYS A 167 4.03 11.18 19.00
N ASP A 168 3.13 10.41 18.42
CA ASP A 168 1.82 10.88 17.97
C ASP A 168 0.95 11.33 19.16
N TYR A 169 1.00 10.59 20.26
CA TYR A 169 0.33 10.96 21.50
C TYR A 169 0.84 12.30 22.05
N TYR A 170 2.17 12.49 22.07
CA TYR A 170 2.76 13.77 22.51
C TYR A 170 2.33 14.93 21.62
N GLU A 171 2.35 14.75 20.29
CA GLU A 171 1.94 15.79 19.34
C GLU A 171 0.48 16.21 19.55
N ALA A 172 -0.39 15.29 19.96
CA ALA A 172 -1.80 15.58 20.22
C ALA A 172 -2.09 16.12 21.63
N SER A 173 -1.34 15.66 22.65
CA SER A 173 -1.63 15.92 24.07
C SER A 173 -0.74 16.96 24.74
N GLY A 174 0.51 17.09 24.26
CA GLY A 174 1.54 17.89 24.93
C GLY A 174 2.07 17.26 26.24
N ASP A 175 1.97 15.96 26.42
CA ASP A 175 2.39 15.27 27.63
C ASP A 175 3.91 15.21 27.76
N GLU A 176 4.49 16.11 28.56
CA GLU A 176 5.93 16.26 28.74
C GLU A 176 6.63 15.03 29.35
N ARG A 177 5.90 14.02 29.83
CA ARG A 177 6.48 12.75 30.24
C ARG A 177 7.12 12.02 29.07
N VAL A 178 6.58 12.19 27.84
CA VAL A 178 7.01 11.46 26.66
C VAL A 178 8.44 11.81 26.20
N PRO A 179 8.83 13.07 26.00
CA PRO A 179 10.21 13.41 25.65
C PRO A 179 11.23 12.92 26.69
N ALA A 180 10.92 13.07 27.99
CA ALA A 180 11.78 12.59 29.06
C ALA A 180 11.94 11.06 29.03
N PHE A 181 10.84 10.33 28.83
CA PHE A 181 10.82 8.88 28.69
C PHE A 181 11.65 8.42 27.48
N MET A 182 11.43 9.03 26.31
CA MET A 182 12.16 8.68 25.08
C MET A 182 13.65 8.99 25.20
N THR A 183 14.02 10.11 25.84
CA THR A 183 15.44 10.45 26.13
C THR A 183 16.12 9.37 26.98
N SER A 184 15.45 8.91 28.03
CA SER A 184 15.95 7.83 28.89
C SER A 184 16.14 6.52 28.12
N TYR A 185 15.15 6.15 27.29
CA TYR A 185 15.24 4.96 26.46
C TYR A 185 16.35 5.04 25.41
N PHE A 186 16.51 6.16 24.71
CA PHE A 186 17.56 6.29 23.70
C PHE A 186 18.97 6.30 24.31
N LYS A 187 19.15 6.80 25.54
CA LYS A 187 20.41 6.63 26.29
C LYS A 187 20.67 5.14 26.60
N TYR A 188 19.65 4.41 27.00
CA TYR A 188 19.75 2.96 27.18
C TYR A 188 20.11 2.27 25.85
N GLN A 189 19.41 2.58 24.76
CA GLN A 189 19.65 2.00 23.46
C GLN A 189 21.08 2.27 22.98
N ALA A 190 21.56 3.51 23.06
CA ALA A 190 22.93 3.89 22.69
C ALA A 190 23.98 3.09 23.50
N ALA A 191 23.76 2.88 24.80
CA ALA A 191 24.66 2.11 25.64
C ALA A 191 24.63 0.60 25.35
N GLN A 192 23.50 0.07 24.88
CA GLN A 192 23.34 -1.37 24.64
C GLN A 192 23.71 -1.81 23.21
N LEU A 193 23.56 -0.97 22.20
CA LEU A 193 23.82 -1.33 20.80
C LEU A 193 25.20 -1.90 20.52
N PRO A 194 26.30 -1.50 21.19
CA PRO A 194 27.62 -2.15 21.04
C PRO A 194 27.66 -3.62 21.52
N HIS A 195 26.79 -4.00 22.43
CA HIS A 195 26.73 -5.35 23.04
C HIS A 195 25.56 -6.17 22.49
N ARG A 196 24.50 -5.51 22.06
CA ARG A 196 23.30 -6.08 21.50
C ARG A 196 22.91 -5.28 20.24
N PRO A 197 23.60 -5.55 19.10
CA PRO A 197 23.35 -4.84 17.86
C PRO A 197 21.95 -5.09 17.31
N LEU A 198 21.55 -4.30 16.32
CA LEU A 198 20.33 -4.57 15.58
C LEU A 198 20.37 -5.95 14.93
N ARG A 199 19.23 -6.64 14.94
CA ARG A 199 19.07 -7.96 14.34
C ARG A 199 17.77 -8.02 13.53
N ASP A 200 17.69 -8.97 12.63
CA ASP A 200 16.48 -9.38 11.92
C ASP A 200 15.61 -8.18 11.44
N TRP A 201 14.37 -8.14 11.91
CA TRP A 201 13.41 -7.09 11.59
C TRP A 201 13.91 -5.67 11.92
N GLY A 202 14.57 -5.50 13.05
CA GLY A 202 15.11 -4.22 13.50
C GLY A 202 16.19 -3.66 12.57
N LYS A 203 16.98 -4.52 11.90
CA LYS A 203 17.96 -4.08 10.88
C LYS A 203 17.27 -3.51 9.65
N MET A 204 16.21 -4.18 9.17
CA MET A 204 15.53 -3.77 7.95
C MET A 204 14.62 -2.56 8.19
N ARG A 205 14.03 -2.46 9.38
CA ARG A 205 13.09 -1.41 9.77
C ARG A 205 13.75 -0.26 10.55
N VAL A 206 15.06 -0.16 10.50
CA VAL A 206 15.88 0.82 11.25
C VAL A 206 15.47 2.28 10.99
N GLY A 207 14.93 2.58 9.80
CA GLY A 207 14.42 3.90 9.45
C GLY A 207 13.36 4.42 10.42
N ASP A 208 12.52 3.53 10.97
CA ASP A 208 11.51 3.90 11.96
C ASP A 208 12.13 4.35 13.29
N ASN A 209 13.24 3.72 13.69
CA ASN A 209 13.99 4.15 14.87
C ASN A 209 14.66 5.52 14.65
N ILE A 210 15.33 5.68 13.51
CA ILE A 210 16.03 6.94 13.17
C ILE A 210 15.04 8.10 13.10
N ASP A 211 13.84 7.92 12.53
CA ASP A 211 12.82 8.96 12.48
C ASP A 211 12.44 9.47 13.88
N THR A 212 12.19 8.56 14.82
CA THR A 212 11.82 8.93 16.19
C THR A 212 13.00 9.53 16.98
N VAL A 213 14.24 9.12 16.69
CA VAL A 213 15.47 9.71 17.25
C VAL A 213 15.63 11.17 16.76
N LEU A 214 15.50 11.41 15.45
CA LEU A 214 15.61 12.76 14.88
C LEU A 214 14.45 13.66 15.30
N TRP A 215 13.24 13.10 15.44
CA TRP A 215 12.08 13.80 15.99
C TRP A 215 12.34 14.29 17.41
N LEU A 216 12.95 13.47 18.27
CA LEU A 216 13.31 13.86 19.63
C LEU A 216 14.44 14.90 19.64
N TYR A 217 15.45 14.73 18.77
CA TYR A 217 16.52 15.71 18.62
C TYR A 217 15.97 17.12 18.33
N ASN A 218 15.02 17.24 17.41
CA ASN A 218 14.40 18.51 17.08
C ASN A 218 13.68 19.19 18.26
N ARG A 219 13.42 18.50 19.36
CA ARG A 219 12.75 19.00 20.57
C ARG A 219 13.68 19.24 21.73
N THR A 220 14.71 18.41 21.85
CA THR A 220 15.65 18.48 23.01
C THR A 220 16.99 19.10 22.64
N GLU A 221 17.41 19.05 21.39
CA GLU A 221 18.74 19.41 20.88
C GLU A 221 19.88 18.58 21.54
N ASP A 222 19.56 17.43 22.13
CA ASP A 222 20.52 16.51 22.73
C ASP A 222 21.38 15.83 21.64
N THR A 223 22.65 16.20 21.54
CA THR A 223 23.53 15.79 20.40
C THR A 223 23.82 14.31 20.34
N PHE A 224 23.76 13.55 21.48
CA PHE A 224 23.93 12.09 21.47
C PHE A 224 22.91 11.39 20.56
N LEU A 225 21.74 12.00 20.30
CA LEU A 225 20.73 11.49 19.42
C LEU A 225 21.20 11.46 17.95
N LEU A 226 22.03 12.42 17.55
CA LEU A 226 22.64 12.42 16.22
C LEU A 226 23.65 11.29 16.07
N ASP A 227 24.48 11.05 17.10
CA ASP A 227 25.43 9.94 17.12
C ASP A 227 24.68 8.59 17.14
N LEU A 228 23.57 8.51 17.87
CA LEU A 228 22.72 7.32 17.87
C LEU A 228 22.10 7.05 16.48
N ALA A 229 21.66 8.09 15.78
CA ALA A 229 21.13 7.95 14.41
C ALA A 229 22.19 7.39 13.45
N ASP A 230 23.44 7.85 13.57
CA ASP A 230 24.57 7.36 12.77
C ASP A 230 24.88 5.87 13.09
N VAL A 231 24.92 5.48 14.36
CA VAL A 231 25.12 4.08 14.79
C VAL A 231 23.99 3.17 14.27
N LEU A 232 22.75 3.63 14.35
CA LEU A 232 21.60 2.87 13.85
C LEU A 232 21.68 2.67 12.34
N ALA A 233 22.04 3.71 11.59
CA ALA A 233 22.22 3.62 10.13
C ALA A 233 23.32 2.63 9.75
N ASP A 234 24.44 2.62 10.47
CA ASP A 234 25.57 1.71 10.24
C ASP A 234 25.24 0.25 10.57
N GLN A 235 24.40 0.00 11.59
CA GLN A 235 23.98 -1.34 11.99
C GLN A 235 22.85 -1.91 11.16
N GLY A 236 22.08 -1.07 10.46
CA GLY A 236 21.01 -1.48 9.56
C GLY A 236 21.52 -2.24 8.33
N TYR A 237 20.61 -2.72 7.50
CA TYR A 237 20.98 -3.14 6.14
C TYR A 237 21.48 -1.92 5.36
N PRO A 238 22.32 -2.11 4.32
CA PRO A 238 22.79 -1.01 3.45
C PRO A 238 21.66 -0.53 2.52
N ILE A 239 20.56 -0.02 3.10
CA ILE A 239 19.28 0.24 2.44
C ILE A 239 19.44 1.24 1.28
N THR A 240 20.22 2.31 1.47
CA THR A 240 20.52 3.26 0.39
C THR A 240 21.13 2.56 -0.82
N LYS A 241 22.12 1.69 -0.61
CA LYS A 241 22.76 0.92 -1.69
C LYS A 241 21.79 -0.11 -2.28
N MET A 242 20.99 -0.77 -1.45
CA MET A 242 20.01 -1.74 -1.93
C MET A 242 19.07 -1.11 -2.97
N PHE A 243 18.55 0.08 -2.70
CA PHE A 243 17.65 0.75 -3.63
C PHE A 243 18.34 1.44 -4.79
N THR A 244 19.50 2.05 -4.59
CA THR A 244 20.23 2.71 -5.71
C THR A 244 20.86 1.73 -6.68
N CYS A 245 21.30 0.57 -6.19
CA CYS A 245 21.96 -0.46 -7.00
C CYS A 245 21.05 -1.66 -7.33
N ASN A 246 19.80 -1.65 -6.90
CA ASN A 246 18.84 -2.75 -7.07
C ASN A 246 19.36 -4.11 -6.54
N THR A 247 19.96 -4.09 -5.34
CA THR A 247 20.60 -5.29 -4.74
C THR A 247 19.80 -5.90 -3.59
N PHE A 248 18.55 -5.51 -3.38
CA PHE A 248 17.71 -6.06 -2.31
C PHE A 248 17.42 -7.56 -2.46
N GLN A 249 17.70 -8.16 -3.62
CA GLN A 249 17.57 -9.61 -3.87
C GLN A 249 18.90 -10.38 -3.76
N ASP A 250 20.00 -9.73 -3.38
CA ASP A 250 21.35 -10.32 -3.44
C ASP A 250 21.84 -10.86 -2.07
N PHE A 251 20.96 -11.08 -1.10
CA PHE A 251 21.31 -11.45 0.27
C PHE A 251 21.26 -12.97 0.57
N GLY A 252 21.23 -13.81 -0.46
CA GLY A 252 21.26 -15.27 -0.32
C GLY A 252 20.01 -15.80 0.41
N ASP A 253 20.21 -16.55 1.49
CA ASP A 253 19.15 -17.16 2.28
C ASP A 253 18.42 -16.17 3.20
N ASP A 254 18.93 -14.95 3.34
CA ASP A 254 18.30 -13.93 4.15
C ASP A 254 17.10 -13.33 3.43
N PHE A 255 15.90 -13.64 3.90
CA PHE A 255 14.65 -13.21 3.29
C PHE A 255 14.27 -11.77 3.64
N HIS A 256 14.81 -11.18 4.72
CA HIS A 256 14.39 -9.85 5.18
C HIS A 256 14.48 -8.76 4.10
N PRO A 257 15.53 -8.70 3.26
CA PRO A 257 15.61 -7.73 2.17
C PRO A 257 14.60 -7.93 1.04
N THR A 258 14.00 -9.12 0.91
CA THR A 258 12.98 -9.42 -0.09
C THR A 258 11.56 -9.51 0.46
N HIS A 259 11.41 -9.46 1.78
CA HIS A 259 10.10 -9.43 2.42
C HIS A 259 9.35 -8.16 2.05
N THR A 260 8.15 -8.29 1.49
CA THR A 260 7.43 -7.19 0.83
C THR A 260 7.14 -6.03 1.76
N VAL A 261 6.75 -6.32 3.00
CA VAL A 261 6.51 -5.26 4.01
C VAL A 261 7.82 -4.53 4.32
N ASN A 262 8.90 -5.27 4.56
CA ASN A 262 10.21 -4.68 4.85
C ASN A 262 10.68 -3.74 3.74
N VAL A 263 10.54 -4.15 2.48
CA VAL A 263 10.95 -3.34 1.31
C VAL A 263 10.13 -2.05 1.24
N ASN A 264 8.81 -2.15 1.40
CA ASN A 264 7.91 -0.99 1.35
C ASN A 264 8.06 -0.07 2.58
N GLN A 265 8.45 -0.60 3.72
CA GLN A 265 8.70 0.14 4.96
C GLN A 265 10.07 0.80 4.96
N SER A 266 11.10 0.08 4.53
CA SER A 266 12.48 0.58 4.56
C SER A 266 12.80 1.62 3.50
N ILE A 267 11.99 1.73 2.44
CA ILE A 267 12.23 2.68 1.35
C ILE A 267 12.29 4.14 1.83
N LYS A 268 11.63 4.48 2.95
CA LYS A 268 11.69 5.81 3.58
C LYS A 268 13.03 6.09 4.29
N MET A 269 13.77 5.02 4.69
CA MET A 269 14.96 5.18 5.55
C MET A 269 16.02 6.09 4.92
N PRO A 270 16.40 5.97 3.64
CA PRO A 270 17.37 6.87 3.03
C PRO A 270 16.93 8.34 3.07
N ALA A 271 15.63 8.63 2.84
CA ALA A 271 15.10 9.98 2.92
C ALA A 271 15.17 10.52 4.37
N ILE A 272 14.85 9.68 5.37
CA ILE A 272 14.97 10.06 6.78
C ILE A 272 16.42 10.37 7.13
N TYR A 273 17.35 9.49 6.76
CA TYR A 273 18.77 9.67 7.08
C TYR A 273 19.44 10.78 6.26
N TYR A 274 18.91 11.11 5.08
CA TYR A 274 19.36 12.26 4.28
C TYR A 274 19.36 13.57 5.07
N GLN A 275 18.41 13.75 5.99
CA GLN A 275 18.36 14.94 6.86
C GLN A 275 19.63 15.06 7.70
N ARG A 276 20.26 13.95 8.08
CA ARG A 276 21.48 13.89 8.88
C ARG A 276 22.74 13.77 8.02
N SER A 277 22.73 12.92 7.02
CA SER A 277 23.90 12.61 6.19
C SER A 277 24.23 13.68 5.16
N HIS A 278 23.26 14.46 4.72
CA HIS A 278 23.34 15.43 3.61
C HIS A 278 23.77 14.78 2.28
N SER A 279 23.74 13.46 2.20
CA SER A 279 24.22 12.69 1.05
C SER A 279 23.21 12.74 -0.11
N LYS A 280 23.67 13.17 -1.29
CA LYS A 280 22.83 13.13 -2.49
C LYS A 280 22.37 11.70 -2.82
N THR A 281 23.19 10.67 -2.50
CA THR A 281 22.85 9.27 -2.74
C THR A 281 21.64 8.87 -1.88
N ASP A 282 21.59 9.30 -0.61
CA ASP A 282 20.44 9.04 0.27
C ASP A 282 19.20 9.75 -0.25
N ARG A 283 19.32 11.02 -0.68
CA ARG A 283 18.21 11.76 -1.28
C ARG A 283 17.61 11.06 -2.49
N ASP A 284 18.47 10.55 -3.38
CA ASP A 284 18.05 9.97 -4.65
C ASP A 284 17.57 8.50 -4.50
N ALA A 285 17.91 7.83 -3.40
CA ALA A 285 17.63 6.42 -3.15
C ALA A 285 16.13 6.10 -3.11
N PHE A 286 15.30 7.00 -2.56
CA PHE A 286 13.84 6.81 -2.55
C PHE A 286 13.29 6.67 -3.97
N LYS A 287 13.67 7.59 -4.87
CA LYS A 287 13.24 7.57 -6.28
C LYS A 287 13.77 6.33 -7.01
N ALA A 288 15.02 5.99 -6.79
CA ALA A 288 15.63 4.78 -7.37
C ALA A 288 14.90 3.52 -6.88
N GLY A 289 14.56 3.46 -5.60
CA GLY A 289 13.78 2.36 -5.01
C GLY A 289 12.40 2.22 -5.64
N VAL A 290 11.66 3.32 -5.81
CA VAL A 290 10.35 3.32 -6.51
C VAL A 290 10.50 2.79 -7.94
N GLN A 291 11.54 3.20 -8.66
CA GLN A 291 11.81 2.75 -10.03
C GLN A 291 12.15 1.25 -10.07
N ASN A 292 13.02 0.79 -9.19
CA ASN A 292 13.45 -0.61 -9.13
C ASN A 292 12.30 -1.54 -8.72
N LEU A 293 11.46 -1.11 -7.77
CA LEU A 293 10.27 -1.85 -7.37
C LEU A 293 9.18 -1.88 -8.44
N SER A 294 9.23 -1.03 -9.46
CA SER A 294 8.26 -1.05 -10.56
C SER A 294 8.19 -2.38 -11.31
N ASN A 295 9.25 -3.21 -11.21
CA ASN A 295 9.27 -4.58 -11.76
C ASN A 295 8.42 -5.58 -10.95
N HIS A 296 7.89 -5.14 -9.82
CA HIS A 296 7.01 -5.92 -8.94
C HIS A 296 5.65 -5.23 -8.74
N ASN A 297 5.42 -4.07 -9.36
CA ASN A 297 4.21 -3.31 -9.12
C ASN A 297 3.03 -3.82 -9.92
N GLN A 298 1.88 -3.77 -9.26
CA GLN A 298 0.56 -3.89 -9.86
C GLN A 298 -0.02 -2.51 -10.22
N VAL A 299 -1.13 -2.49 -10.95
CA VAL A 299 -1.74 -1.27 -11.46
C VAL A 299 -2.13 -0.26 -10.37
N THR A 300 -2.39 -0.71 -9.17
CA THR A 300 -2.70 0.15 -8.01
C THR A 300 -1.48 0.89 -7.44
N GLY A 301 -0.30 0.73 -8.02
CA GLY A 301 0.95 1.29 -7.53
C GLY A 301 1.66 0.44 -6.48
N MET A 302 1.00 -0.60 -5.97
CA MET A 302 1.56 -1.45 -4.94
C MET A 302 2.47 -2.54 -5.48
N THR A 303 3.50 -2.85 -4.70
CA THR A 303 4.42 -3.96 -4.94
C THR A 303 3.73 -5.28 -4.62
N ALA A 304 3.64 -6.17 -5.60
CA ALA A 304 3.15 -7.52 -5.38
C ALA A 304 4.09 -8.35 -4.50
N GLY A 305 3.51 -9.07 -3.57
CA GLY A 305 4.22 -9.98 -2.70
C GLY A 305 3.29 -10.75 -1.78
N THR A 306 3.61 -12.00 -1.65
CA THR A 306 2.95 -12.95 -0.75
C THR A 306 3.98 -13.35 0.30
N GLU A 307 4.20 -12.48 1.28
CA GLU A 307 5.33 -12.28 2.19
C GLU A 307 6.58 -11.77 1.45
N MET A 308 7.04 -12.48 0.42
CA MET A 308 8.21 -12.09 -0.36
C MET A 308 7.80 -11.45 -1.68
N LEU A 309 8.64 -10.57 -2.20
CA LEU A 309 8.42 -9.98 -3.52
C LEU A 309 8.03 -11.03 -4.55
N ALA A 310 6.95 -10.75 -5.24
CA ALA A 310 6.43 -11.61 -6.28
C ALA A 310 6.58 -11.03 -7.67
N GLY A 311 6.61 -10.99 -8.66
CA GLY A 311 6.75 -10.31 -9.93
C GLY A 311 5.48 -9.53 -10.29
N ILE A 312 5.22 -9.47 -11.58
CA ILE A 312 4.11 -8.69 -12.15
C ILE A 312 2.87 -9.52 -12.48
N SER A 313 2.86 -10.80 -12.12
CA SER A 313 1.76 -11.72 -12.41
C SER A 313 0.44 -11.24 -11.80
N SER A 314 -0.66 -11.39 -12.55
CA SER A 314 -2.00 -11.04 -12.07
C SER A 314 -2.55 -12.01 -11.02
N THR A 315 -1.92 -13.18 -10.89
CA THR A 315 -2.28 -14.22 -9.93
C THR A 315 -1.55 -14.07 -8.59
N GLN A 316 -0.70 -13.04 -8.44
CA GLN A 316 0.00 -12.75 -7.20
C GLN A 316 -0.69 -11.65 -6.40
N GLY A 317 -0.66 -11.80 -5.06
CA GLY A 317 -1.33 -10.89 -4.15
C GLY A 317 -0.47 -9.68 -3.75
N VAL A 318 -1.14 -8.71 -3.15
CA VAL A 318 -0.54 -7.59 -2.42
C VAL A 318 -0.92 -7.74 -0.96
N GLU A 319 0.08 -7.77 -0.09
CA GLU A 319 -0.10 -7.88 1.36
C GLU A 319 -0.57 -6.55 1.96
N LEU A 320 -1.57 -6.59 2.85
CA LEU A 320 -2.12 -5.37 3.45
C LEU A 320 -1.08 -4.60 4.28
N CYS A 321 -0.20 -5.27 5.03
CA CYS A 321 0.88 -4.57 5.74
C CYS A 321 1.78 -3.78 4.77
N ALA A 322 2.09 -4.33 3.60
CA ALA A 322 2.88 -3.62 2.60
C ALA A 322 2.18 -2.36 2.08
N ILE A 323 0.85 -2.39 1.92
CA ILE A 323 0.04 -1.22 1.57
C ILE A 323 0.21 -0.12 2.63
N ILE A 324 0.00 -0.48 3.89
CA ILE A 324 0.05 0.45 5.02
C ILE A 324 1.44 1.08 5.17
N GLU A 325 2.48 0.25 5.15
CA GLU A 325 3.87 0.72 5.32
C GLU A 325 4.37 1.53 4.11
N ARG A 326 3.89 1.22 2.89
CA ARG A 326 4.20 2.04 1.73
C ARG A 326 3.54 3.42 1.80
N MET A 327 2.30 3.50 2.27
CA MET A 327 1.63 4.78 2.48
C MET A 327 2.41 5.62 3.47
N GLN A 328 2.78 5.07 4.64
CA GLN A 328 3.59 5.79 5.63
C GLN A 328 4.96 6.20 5.07
N SER A 329 5.59 5.36 4.26
CA SER A 329 6.86 5.69 3.61
C SER A 329 6.72 6.86 2.64
N ASN A 330 5.65 6.91 1.87
CA ASN A 330 5.34 8.02 0.97
C ASN A 330 5.04 9.30 1.74
N GLU A 331 4.25 9.23 2.81
CA GLU A 331 3.92 10.36 3.69
C GLU A 331 5.19 10.99 4.28
N THR A 332 6.07 10.17 4.85
CA THR A 332 7.35 10.60 5.41
C THR A 332 8.28 11.19 4.35
N ALA A 333 8.45 10.49 3.23
CA ALA A 333 9.34 10.95 2.17
C ALA A 333 8.83 12.22 1.47
N ALA A 334 7.51 12.42 1.32
CA ALA A 334 6.93 13.64 0.77
C ALA A 334 7.27 14.87 1.61
N MET A 335 7.24 14.75 2.93
CA MET A 335 7.61 15.84 3.85
C MET A 335 9.09 16.21 3.70
N ILE A 336 9.97 15.22 3.63
CA ILE A 336 11.43 15.41 3.62
C ILE A 336 11.94 15.84 2.24
N LEU A 337 11.47 15.20 1.17
CA LEU A 337 11.99 15.39 -0.18
C LEU A 337 11.25 16.48 -0.97
N GLY A 338 9.95 16.67 -0.71
CA GLY A 338 9.12 17.68 -1.38
C GLY A 338 8.83 17.38 -2.85
N ASP A 339 9.05 16.14 -3.30
CA ASP A 339 8.85 15.74 -4.70
C ASP A 339 7.36 15.42 -4.96
N PRO A 340 6.67 16.09 -5.92
CA PRO A 340 5.22 15.95 -6.11
C PRO A 340 4.75 14.54 -6.48
N TYR A 341 5.59 13.76 -7.20
CA TYR A 341 5.24 12.40 -7.62
C TYR A 341 4.99 11.45 -6.45
N ILE A 342 5.55 11.75 -5.26
CA ILE A 342 5.34 10.93 -4.05
C ILE A 342 3.88 11.04 -3.59
N GLY A 343 3.30 12.24 -3.69
CA GLY A 343 1.88 12.45 -3.43
C GLY A 343 0.98 11.73 -4.45
N ASP A 344 1.40 11.65 -5.73
CA ASP A 344 0.66 10.89 -6.74
C ASP A 344 0.67 9.39 -6.44
N ASP A 345 1.81 8.84 -6.01
CA ASP A 345 1.96 7.43 -5.60
C ASP A 345 1.13 7.14 -4.33
N LEU A 346 1.19 8.04 -3.34
CA LEU A 346 0.38 7.95 -2.12
C LEU A 346 -1.12 7.87 -2.41
N GLU A 347 -1.65 8.80 -3.21
CA GLU A 347 -3.06 8.84 -3.57
C GLU A 347 -3.50 7.61 -4.36
N LYS A 348 -2.65 7.15 -5.30
CA LYS A 348 -2.94 5.95 -6.07
C LYS A 348 -3.09 4.72 -5.18
N ILE A 349 -2.25 4.56 -4.18
CA ILE A 349 -2.32 3.46 -3.22
C ILE A 349 -3.50 3.62 -2.27
N ALA A 350 -3.66 4.80 -1.68
CA ALA A 350 -4.69 5.09 -0.68
C ALA A 350 -6.11 4.96 -1.22
N PHE A 351 -6.34 5.32 -2.50
CA PHE A 351 -7.69 5.30 -3.08
C PHE A 351 -8.04 3.99 -3.81
N ASN A 352 -7.08 3.08 -3.96
CA ASN A 352 -7.32 1.79 -4.62
C ASN A 352 -6.98 0.62 -3.71
N SER A 353 -5.69 0.42 -3.37
CA SER A 353 -5.25 -0.77 -2.63
C SER A 353 -5.79 -0.82 -1.21
N LEU A 354 -5.78 0.30 -0.49
CA LEU A 354 -6.24 0.34 0.90
C LEU A 354 -7.72 -0.07 1.04
N PRO A 355 -8.70 0.58 0.37
CA PRO A 355 -10.09 0.15 0.45
C PRO A 355 -10.31 -1.20 -0.24
N GLY A 356 -9.51 -1.56 -1.25
CA GLY A 356 -9.61 -2.84 -1.95
C GLY A 356 -9.18 -4.07 -1.14
N ALA A 357 -8.51 -3.87 -0.01
CA ALA A 357 -8.10 -4.92 0.92
C ALA A 357 -9.00 -5.01 2.17
N MET A 358 -10.07 -4.24 2.24
CA MET A 358 -10.99 -4.20 3.36
C MET A 358 -12.43 -4.44 2.89
N ASP A 359 -13.30 -4.85 3.80
CA ASP A 359 -14.72 -4.83 3.53
C ASP A 359 -15.28 -3.39 3.65
N LYS A 360 -16.49 -3.17 3.12
CA LYS A 360 -17.14 -1.85 3.08
C LYS A 360 -17.48 -1.27 4.47
N GLN A 361 -17.42 -2.07 5.53
CA GLN A 361 -17.65 -1.65 6.92
C GLN A 361 -16.35 -1.53 7.73
N ILE A 362 -15.21 -1.83 7.13
CA ILE A 362 -13.89 -1.89 7.77
C ILE A 362 -13.92 -2.76 9.04
N LYS A 363 -14.64 -3.86 8.98
CA LYS A 363 -14.67 -4.92 9.99
C LYS A 363 -13.67 -6.02 9.69
N ASN A 364 -13.56 -6.37 8.41
CA ASN A 364 -12.72 -7.44 7.90
C ASN A 364 -11.66 -6.90 6.95
N HIS A 365 -10.59 -7.64 6.85
CA HIS A 365 -9.53 -7.39 5.88
C HIS A 365 -9.22 -8.66 5.08
N GLN A 366 -8.59 -8.49 3.92
CA GLN A 366 -7.91 -9.54 3.17
C GLN A 366 -6.41 -9.39 3.44
N TYR A 367 -5.74 -10.46 3.83
CA TYR A 367 -4.29 -10.46 3.97
C TYR A 367 -3.62 -10.19 2.63
N TYR A 368 -4.08 -10.89 1.60
CA TYR A 368 -3.68 -10.68 0.21
C TYR A 368 -4.86 -10.25 -0.64
N SER A 369 -4.71 -9.21 -1.44
CA SER A 369 -5.66 -8.80 -2.47
C SER A 369 -5.02 -8.88 -3.85
N LEU A 370 -5.78 -9.37 -4.86
CA LEU A 370 -5.29 -9.58 -6.21
C LEU A 370 -5.96 -8.61 -7.20
N PRO A 371 -5.28 -8.25 -8.30
CA PRO A 371 -5.89 -7.43 -9.35
C PRO A 371 -6.94 -8.19 -10.18
N ASN A 372 -6.83 -9.53 -10.26
CA ASN A 372 -7.79 -10.41 -10.93
C ASN A 372 -8.24 -11.50 -9.98
N GLN A 373 -9.17 -11.18 -9.09
CA GLN A 373 -9.71 -12.09 -8.07
C GLN A 373 -11.18 -12.38 -8.38
N VAL A 374 -11.50 -13.61 -8.71
CA VAL A 374 -12.87 -14.05 -9.08
C VAL A 374 -13.54 -14.93 -8.03
N GLU A 375 -12.80 -15.35 -7.05
CA GLU A 375 -13.26 -16.07 -5.88
C GLU A 375 -12.36 -15.78 -4.69
N SER A 376 -12.89 -15.87 -3.49
CA SER A 376 -12.18 -15.75 -2.22
C SER A 376 -12.67 -16.85 -1.30
N ASN A 377 -11.80 -17.81 -1.01
CA ASN A 377 -12.14 -19.01 -0.24
C ASN A 377 -10.89 -19.61 0.41
N TYR A 378 -11.08 -20.70 1.16
CA TYR A 378 -9.98 -21.52 1.66
C TYR A 378 -9.36 -22.32 0.52
N ALA A 379 -8.14 -21.98 0.13
CA ALA A 379 -7.44 -22.68 -0.94
C ALA A 379 -5.92 -22.52 -0.87
N ASP A 380 -5.22 -23.35 -1.62
CA ASP A 380 -3.84 -23.12 -2.03
C ASP A 380 -3.86 -22.20 -3.26
N HIS A 381 -3.47 -20.94 -3.04
CA HIS A 381 -3.44 -19.90 -4.07
C HIS A 381 -2.15 -19.91 -4.92
N GLY A 382 -1.22 -20.82 -4.66
CA GLY A 382 0.07 -20.84 -5.34
C GLY A 382 0.98 -19.66 -4.92
N PHE A 383 0.74 -19.10 -3.74
CA PHE A 383 1.54 -18.00 -3.20
C PHE A 383 2.85 -18.52 -2.60
N LYS A 384 3.88 -17.66 -2.58
CA LYS A 384 5.17 -17.97 -1.96
C LYS A 384 4.98 -18.41 -0.50
N GLN A 385 4.21 -17.63 0.24
CA GLN A 385 3.71 -17.99 1.57
C GLN A 385 2.18 -18.09 1.47
N ASN A 386 1.67 -19.31 1.46
CA ASN A 386 0.25 -19.52 1.33
C ASN A 386 -0.42 -19.60 2.70
N TYR A 387 -1.32 -18.65 2.96
CA TYR A 387 -2.32 -18.74 4.02
C TYR A 387 -3.65 -19.06 3.37
N ALA A 388 -4.23 -20.21 3.70
CA ALA A 388 -5.40 -20.74 3.00
C ALA A 388 -6.60 -19.78 2.99
N ASN A 389 -6.74 -18.94 4.03
CA ASN A 389 -7.76 -17.88 4.13
C ASN A 389 -7.22 -16.49 3.76
N GLY A 390 -6.00 -16.37 3.21
CA GLY A 390 -5.33 -15.09 3.02
C GLY A 390 -6.05 -14.12 2.07
N THR A 391 -6.91 -14.62 1.19
CA THR A 391 -7.74 -13.78 0.31
C THR A 391 -9.15 -13.55 0.84
N MET A 392 -9.51 -14.16 1.97
CA MET A 392 -10.87 -14.07 2.52
C MET A 392 -11.05 -12.79 3.35
N PRO A 393 -12.16 -12.06 3.18
CA PRO A 393 -12.54 -11.05 4.15
C PRO A 393 -12.80 -11.71 5.52
N SER A 394 -11.92 -11.45 6.47
CA SER A 394 -11.95 -12.06 7.79
C SER A 394 -11.28 -11.16 8.82
N PRO A 395 -11.69 -11.18 10.10
CA PRO A 395 -10.91 -10.56 11.16
C PRO A 395 -9.59 -11.29 11.42
N THR A 396 -9.42 -12.52 10.89
CA THR A 396 -8.24 -13.39 11.04
C THR A 396 -7.61 -13.79 9.71
N SER A 397 -7.85 -13.04 8.64
CA SER A 397 -7.25 -13.33 7.34
C SER A 397 -5.73 -13.40 7.43
N GLY A 398 -5.13 -14.51 6.99
CA GLY A 398 -3.69 -14.73 6.91
C GLY A 398 -2.96 -14.66 8.27
N PHE A 399 -1.74 -14.11 8.25
CA PHE A 399 -0.92 -13.96 9.45
C PHE A 399 -1.34 -12.74 10.29
N PRO A 400 -1.19 -12.75 11.62
CA PRO A 400 -1.73 -11.72 12.51
C PRO A 400 -1.25 -10.29 12.29
N CYS A 401 -0.07 -10.04 11.67
CA CYS A 401 0.48 -8.69 11.55
C CYS A 401 -0.49 -7.70 10.91
N CYS A 402 -1.18 -8.09 9.82
CA CYS A 402 -2.07 -7.21 9.08
C CYS A 402 -3.29 -6.76 9.89
N ARG A 403 -3.86 -7.64 10.71
CA ARG A 403 -5.03 -7.30 11.55
C ARG A 403 -4.73 -6.22 12.58
N PHE A 404 -3.45 -6.01 12.93
CA PHE A 404 -3.02 -4.99 13.87
C PHE A 404 -2.42 -3.76 13.18
N ASN A 405 -1.79 -3.92 12.02
CA ASN A 405 -1.17 -2.80 11.30
C ASN A 405 -2.20 -1.98 10.49
N MET A 406 -3.31 -2.58 10.04
CA MET A 406 -4.32 -1.90 9.23
C MET A 406 -4.90 -0.62 9.87
N HIS A 407 -4.88 -0.55 11.20
CA HIS A 407 -5.50 0.54 11.95
C HIS A 407 -4.88 1.91 11.70
N MET A 408 -3.66 1.98 11.18
CA MET A 408 -3.02 3.26 10.89
C MET A 408 -3.33 3.80 9.48
N GLY A 409 -3.84 2.99 8.54
CA GLY A 409 -4.00 3.36 7.14
C GLY A 409 -4.70 4.70 6.90
N TRP A 410 -6.01 4.76 7.13
CA TRP A 410 -6.78 5.99 6.95
C TRP A 410 -6.38 7.12 7.93
N PRO A 411 -6.15 6.86 9.24
CA PRO A 411 -5.79 7.94 10.16
C PRO A 411 -4.47 8.64 9.80
N TYR A 412 -3.44 7.90 9.37
CA TYR A 412 -2.18 8.48 8.93
C TYR A 412 -2.31 9.23 7.61
N PHE A 413 -3.11 8.72 6.68
CA PHE A 413 -3.42 9.44 5.45
C PHE A 413 -4.04 10.82 5.75
N VAL A 414 -5.04 10.88 6.64
CA VAL A 414 -5.66 12.15 7.05
C VAL A 414 -4.66 13.07 7.75
N LYS A 415 -3.89 12.54 8.71
CA LYS A 415 -2.85 13.31 9.43
C LYS A 415 -1.89 14.02 8.48
N ASN A 416 -1.54 13.37 7.36
CA ASN A 416 -0.50 13.80 6.43
C ASN A 416 -1.02 14.45 5.14
N LEU A 417 -2.32 14.82 5.04
CA LEU A 417 -2.86 15.57 3.89
C LEU A 417 -2.22 16.94 3.73
N TRP A 418 -1.86 17.56 4.85
CA TRP A 418 -1.35 18.93 4.92
C TRP A 418 -0.02 18.99 5.67
N ALA A 419 0.80 19.98 5.34
CA ALA A 419 2.05 20.24 6.03
C ALA A 419 2.33 21.75 6.11
N ALA A 420 3.00 22.21 7.16
CA ALA A 420 3.59 23.53 7.18
C ALA A 420 4.78 23.57 6.20
N THR A 421 5.19 24.75 5.77
CA THR A 421 6.34 24.94 4.88
C THR A 421 7.44 25.75 5.56
N ALA A 422 8.70 25.48 5.19
CA ALA A 422 9.86 26.14 5.80
C ALA A 422 9.84 27.68 5.69
N ASP A 423 9.17 28.22 4.67
CA ASP A 423 8.99 29.66 4.45
C ASP A 423 7.79 30.26 5.23
N GLY A 424 7.24 29.52 6.20
CA GLY A 424 6.17 29.97 7.09
C GLY A 424 4.78 29.97 6.44
N GLY A 425 4.56 29.04 5.51
CA GLY A 425 3.28 28.81 4.84
C GLY A 425 2.67 27.46 5.16
N ILE A 426 1.76 27.02 4.29
CA ILE A 426 1.05 25.74 4.35
C ILE A 426 1.02 25.09 2.96
N GLY A 427 1.10 23.79 2.89
CA GLY A 427 1.03 23.04 1.64
C GLY A 427 0.16 21.79 1.72
N VAL A 428 -0.38 21.39 0.60
CA VAL A 428 -1.16 20.15 0.44
C VAL A 428 -0.28 19.06 -0.15
N ILE A 429 -0.19 17.93 0.55
CA ILE A 429 0.58 16.75 0.14
C ILE A 429 -0.29 15.80 -0.69
N ALA A 430 -1.49 15.53 -0.21
CA ALA A 430 -2.52 14.73 -0.89
C ALA A 430 -3.89 15.38 -0.68
N TYR A 431 -4.82 15.11 -1.59
CA TYR A 431 -6.15 15.73 -1.57
C TYR A 431 -7.20 14.82 -0.98
N GLY A 432 -8.15 15.41 -0.24
CA GLY A 432 -9.33 14.75 0.30
C GLY A 432 -10.14 15.71 1.15
N PRO A 433 -11.47 15.53 1.25
CA PRO A 433 -12.31 16.45 2.00
C PRO A 433 -11.81 16.55 3.45
N SER A 434 -11.30 17.73 3.79
CA SER A 434 -10.58 17.95 5.05
C SER A 434 -10.62 19.42 5.50
N GLN A 435 -10.14 19.64 6.71
CA GLN A 435 -9.90 20.98 7.26
C GLN A 435 -8.59 20.95 8.03
N VAL A 436 -7.72 21.91 7.79
CA VAL A 436 -6.51 22.12 8.58
C VAL A 436 -6.65 23.37 9.46
N SER A 437 -6.22 23.27 10.72
CA SER A 437 -6.12 24.40 11.64
C SER A 437 -4.69 24.51 12.13
N VAL A 438 -4.08 25.68 11.94
CA VAL A 438 -2.66 25.92 12.21
C VAL A 438 -2.41 27.37 12.60
N LYS A 439 -1.36 27.62 13.36
CA LYS A 439 -0.90 28.98 13.64
C LYS A 439 0.20 29.36 12.63
N LEU A 440 -0.06 30.34 11.79
CA LEU A 440 0.90 30.87 10.81
C LEU A 440 1.30 32.30 11.18
N LYS A 441 2.59 32.53 11.40
CA LYS A 441 3.13 33.81 11.85
C LYS A 441 2.40 34.40 13.08
N GLY A 442 2.05 33.52 14.02
CA GLY A 442 1.34 33.88 15.25
C GLY A 442 -0.17 34.09 15.11
N VAL A 443 -0.74 33.92 13.91
CA VAL A 443 -2.16 34.09 13.60
C VAL A 443 -2.83 32.74 13.41
N ASP A 444 -3.99 32.52 14.02
CA ASP A 444 -4.80 31.31 13.83
C ASP A 444 -5.42 31.34 12.44
N VAL A 445 -5.13 30.27 11.69
CA VAL A 445 -5.60 30.08 10.32
C VAL A 445 -6.26 28.71 10.22
N THR A 446 -7.44 28.68 9.63
CA THR A 446 -8.14 27.45 9.26
C THR A 446 -8.38 27.46 7.75
N ILE A 447 -8.06 26.37 7.06
CA ILE A 447 -8.37 26.19 5.64
C ILE A 447 -9.24 24.96 5.50
N GLY A 448 -10.48 25.14 5.02
CA GLY A 448 -11.38 24.06 4.66
C GLY A 448 -11.14 23.66 3.22
N GLU A 449 -11.04 22.35 2.97
CA GLU A 449 -10.98 21.73 1.64
C GLU A 449 -12.31 21.01 1.37
N SER A 450 -13.10 21.59 0.45
CA SER A 450 -14.38 21.05 0.02
C SER A 450 -14.25 20.37 -1.34
N THR A 451 -14.40 19.05 -1.37
CA THR A 451 -14.20 18.25 -2.58
C THR A 451 -14.81 16.86 -2.44
N ASN A 452 -15.13 16.25 -3.57
CA ASN A 452 -15.42 14.82 -3.72
C ASN A 452 -14.24 14.06 -4.38
N TYR A 453 -13.06 14.68 -4.46
CA TYR A 453 -11.85 14.03 -4.94
C TYR A 453 -11.59 12.70 -4.18
N PRO A 454 -11.19 11.61 -4.84
CA PRO A 454 -10.74 11.46 -6.24
C PRO A 454 -11.87 11.15 -7.24
N PHE A 455 -13.13 11.22 -6.86
CA PHE A 455 -14.27 10.90 -7.74
C PHE A 455 -14.66 12.07 -8.65
N GLU A 456 -14.37 13.29 -8.22
CA GLU A 456 -14.54 14.54 -8.98
C GLU A 456 -13.21 15.29 -9.10
N ASP A 457 -13.12 16.19 -10.06
CA ASP A 457 -11.90 16.92 -10.42
C ASP A 457 -11.88 18.36 -9.89
N HIS A 458 -12.83 18.75 -9.04
CA HIS A 458 -12.99 20.07 -8.45
C HIS A 458 -12.63 20.06 -6.95
N ILE A 459 -11.77 21.00 -6.55
CA ILE A 459 -11.35 21.20 -5.15
C ILE A 459 -11.45 22.69 -4.81
N GLU A 460 -12.26 23.04 -3.81
CA GLU A 460 -12.39 24.39 -3.30
C GLU A 460 -11.73 24.51 -1.92
N PHE A 461 -10.88 25.52 -1.76
CA PHE A 461 -10.29 25.88 -0.46
C PHE A 461 -10.86 27.20 0.01
N VAL A 462 -11.25 27.26 1.30
CA VAL A 462 -11.76 28.47 1.94
C VAL A 462 -10.89 28.79 3.15
N VAL A 463 -10.31 29.99 3.16
CA VAL A 463 -9.47 30.47 4.26
C VAL A 463 -10.34 31.17 5.32
N THR A 464 -10.12 30.82 6.58
CA THR A 464 -10.67 31.51 7.75
C THR A 464 -9.51 31.92 8.65
N THR A 465 -9.46 33.17 9.10
CA THR A 465 -8.36 33.70 9.91
C THR A 465 -8.86 34.77 10.85
N SER A 466 -8.27 34.86 12.04
CA SER A 466 -8.64 35.87 13.05
C SER A 466 -8.28 37.33 12.65
N GLN A 467 -7.24 37.47 11.82
CA GLN A 467 -6.81 38.72 11.23
C GLN A 467 -6.10 38.44 9.91
N LYS A 468 -5.92 39.47 9.08
CA LYS A 468 -5.16 39.36 7.84
C LYS A 468 -3.73 38.88 8.11
N VAL A 469 -3.28 37.92 7.32
CA VAL A 469 -1.95 37.31 7.43
C VAL A 469 -1.39 36.91 6.07
N SER A 470 -0.11 37.24 5.84
CA SER A 470 0.57 36.89 4.59
C SER A 470 1.35 35.59 4.73
N PHE A 471 1.00 34.61 3.92
CA PHE A 471 1.73 33.32 3.85
C PHE A 471 1.66 32.70 2.46
N PRO A 472 2.66 31.88 2.06
CA PRO A 472 2.58 31.05 0.88
C PRO A 472 1.62 29.87 1.10
N PHE A 473 0.68 29.69 0.18
CA PHE A 473 -0.17 28.50 0.11
C PHE A 473 0.26 27.67 -1.09
N ARG A 474 0.77 26.44 -0.83
CA ARG A 474 1.29 25.53 -1.86
C ARG A 474 0.29 24.44 -2.19
N LEU A 475 0.01 24.28 -3.48
CA LEU A 475 -0.84 23.21 -4.02
C LEU A 475 -0.01 22.28 -4.89
N ARG A 476 -0.15 20.98 -4.69
CA ARG A 476 0.44 19.94 -5.55
C ARG A 476 -0.41 19.84 -6.81
N ILE A 477 0.23 19.81 -7.97
CA ILE A 477 -0.43 19.53 -9.24
C ILE A 477 -0.04 18.13 -9.67
N PRO A 478 -0.97 17.15 -9.62
CA PRO A 478 -0.68 15.77 -10.00
C PRO A 478 -0.16 15.66 -11.44
N ALA A 479 0.78 14.75 -11.69
CA ALA A 479 1.36 14.57 -13.01
C ALA A 479 0.37 14.05 -14.06
N TRP A 480 -0.71 13.39 -13.64
CA TRP A 480 -1.76 12.89 -14.52
C TRP A 480 -2.79 13.96 -14.95
N ALA A 481 -2.83 15.12 -14.28
CA ALA A 481 -3.81 16.15 -14.56
C ALA A 481 -3.61 16.76 -15.97
N VAL A 482 -4.68 16.88 -16.73
CA VAL A 482 -4.64 17.41 -18.09
C VAL A 482 -5.16 18.84 -18.09
N GLN A 483 -4.30 19.81 -18.45
CA GLN A 483 -4.65 21.24 -18.42
C GLN A 483 -5.23 21.68 -17.06
N PRO A 484 -4.52 21.45 -15.95
CA PRO A 484 -4.98 21.88 -14.63
C PRO A 484 -5.10 23.40 -14.56
N ALA A 485 -6.02 23.88 -13.70
CA ALA A 485 -6.24 25.31 -13.51
C ALA A 485 -6.36 25.64 -12.03
N VAL A 486 -5.79 26.78 -11.64
CA VAL A 486 -5.94 27.35 -10.30
C VAL A 486 -6.57 28.72 -10.43
N THR A 487 -7.63 28.95 -9.67
CA THR A 487 -8.36 30.24 -9.64
C THR A 487 -8.35 30.80 -8.22
N VAL A 488 -8.01 32.07 -8.08
CA VAL A 488 -8.05 32.80 -6.82
C VAL A 488 -9.02 33.96 -6.96
N HIS A 489 -10.08 34.00 -6.16
CA HIS A 489 -11.15 35.00 -6.25
C HIS A 489 -11.78 35.12 -7.65
N GLY A 490 -11.84 34.05 -8.43
CA GLY A 490 -12.36 34.05 -9.78
C GLY A 490 -11.36 34.43 -10.87
N GLU A 491 -10.14 34.86 -10.50
CA GLU A 491 -9.06 35.15 -11.44
C GLU A 491 -8.15 33.93 -11.62
N GLN A 492 -8.00 33.46 -12.85
CA GLN A 492 -7.14 32.32 -13.16
C GLN A 492 -5.66 32.69 -13.04
N THR A 493 -4.87 31.82 -12.38
CA THR A 493 -3.41 31.96 -12.33
C THR A 493 -2.79 31.65 -13.69
N LYS A 494 -1.65 32.31 -14.00
CA LYS A 494 -1.10 32.34 -15.35
C LYS A 494 -0.57 31.01 -15.87
N THR A 495 0.02 30.15 -15.01
CA THR A 495 0.63 28.88 -15.44
C THR A 495 0.54 27.86 -14.34
N VAL A 496 0.01 26.69 -14.67
CA VAL A 496 -0.09 25.54 -13.78
C VAL A 496 0.45 24.32 -14.52
N GLU A 497 1.55 23.77 -14.01
CA GLU A 497 2.25 22.66 -14.65
C GLU A 497 1.98 21.35 -13.90
N PRO A 498 1.55 20.28 -14.60
CA PRO A 498 1.45 18.94 -14.01
C PRO A 498 2.79 18.47 -13.45
N GLY A 499 2.76 17.75 -12.34
CA GLY A 499 3.96 17.21 -11.66
C GLY A 499 4.77 18.28 -10.92
N LYS A 500 4.17 19.43 -10.59
CA LYS A 500 4.82 20.53 -9.85
C LYS A 500 3.98 20.98 -8.64
N TYR A 501 4.62 21.74 -7.77
CA TYR A 501 3.89 22.59 -6.80
C TYR A 501 3.70 23.99 -7.37
N ILE A 502 2.53 24.58 -7.14
CA ILE A 502 2.29 26.02 -7.32
C ILE A 502 2.21 26.69 -5.95
N SER A 503 2.86 27.84 -5.78
CA SER A 503 2.81 28.63 -4.55
C SER A 503 2.04 29.93 -4.79
N ILE A 504 0.99 30.15 -3.99
CA ILE A 504 0.14 31.35 -4.03
C ILE A 504 0.55 32.23 -2.86
N ASN A 505 1.39 33.24 -3.13
CA ASN A 505 1.92 34.15 -2.12
C ASN A 505 1.07 35.42 -2.07
N ARG A 506 0.33 35.63 -0.97
CA ARG A 506 -0.50 36.80 -0.78
C ARG A 506 -0.89 37.04 0.68
N GLU A 507 -1.49 38.20 0.96
CA GLU A 507 -2.22 38.44 2.21
C GLU A 507 -3.59 37.77 2.14
N TRP A 508 -3.88 36.93 3.12
CA TRP A 508 -5.12 36.15 3.24
C TRP A 508 -6.04 36.78 4.30
N LYS A 509 -7.33 36.67 4.06
CA LYS A 509 -8.40 37.09 5.00
C LYS A 509 -9.54 36.07 4.98
N THR A 510 -10.36 36.06 5.99
CA THR A 510 -11.55 35.22 6.08
C THR A 510 -12.44 35.39 4.84
N GLY A 511 -12.85 34.26 4.27
CA GLY A 511 -13.68 34.16 3.05
C GLY A 511 -12.88 34.13 1.76
N ASP A 512 -11.54 34.21 1.79
CA ASP A 512 -10.73 34.05 0.60
C ASP A 512 -10.83 32.62 0.07
N LYS A 513 -11.02 32.52 -1.25
CA LYS A 513 -11.22 31.22 -1.94
C LYS A 513 -10.13 30.94 -2.95
N VAL A 514 -9.73 29.66 -3.00
CA VAL A 514 -8.89 29.09 -4.05
C VAL A 514 -9.63 27.91 -4.63
N VAL A 515 -9.72 27.83 -5.94
CA VAL A 515 -10.28 26.66 -6.66
C VAL A 515 -9.19 26.02 -7.49
N LEU A 516 -9.03 24.73 -7.29
CA LEU A 516 -8.15 23.89 -8.08
C LEU A 516 -9.01 22.95 -8.93
N GLN A 517 -8.81 23.00 -10.24
CA GLN A 517 -9.45 22.12 -11.21
C GLN A 517 -8.39 21.17 -11.75
N LEU A 518 -8.64 19.84 -11.63
CA LEU A 518 -7.75 18.77 -12.05
C LEU A 518 -8.43 17.84 -13.07
N PRO A 519 -8.60 18.26 -14.35
CA PRO A 519 -9.33 17.46 -15.31
C PRO A 519 -8.77 16.04 -15.47
N MET A 520 -9.62 15.04 -15.28
CA MET A 520 -9.29 13.62 -15.31
C MET A 520 -9.69 13.00 -16.64
N LYS A 521 -8.72 12.63 -17.48
CA LYS A 521 -8.93 11.84 -18.68
C LYS A 521 -8.80 10.34 -18.38
N LEU A 522 -9.51 9.54 -19.20
CA LEU A 522 -9.30 8.11 -19.20
C LEU A 522 -7.92 7.77 -19.77
N LYS A 523 -7.26 6.83 -19.12
CA LYS A 523 -5.97 6.31 -19.54
C LYS A 523 -6.04 4.79 -19.60
N ALA A 524 -5.60 4.22 -20.72
CA ALA A 524 -5.42 2.78 -20.86
C ALA A 524 -3.93 2.45 -20.67
N THR A 525 -3.61 1.69 -19.64
CA THR A 525 -2.23 1.29 -19.31
C THR A 525 -1.99 -0.18 -19.64
N THR A 526 -0.74 -0.50 -19.98
CA THR A 526 -0.34 -1.84 -20.44
C THR A 526 0.34 -2.60 -19.32
N TRP A 527 -0.11 -3.84 -19.11
CA TRP A 527 0.35 -4.73 -18.04
C TRP A 527 0.77 -6.09 -18.60
N VAL A 528 0.97 -7.06 -17.68
CA VAL A 528 1.39 -8.42 -18.00
C VAL A 528 0.59 -9.02 -19.18
N ASN A 529 1.23 -9.80 -20.04
CA ASN A 529 0.62 -10.39 -21.23
C ASN A 529 -0.02 -9.37 -22.20
N ASN A 530 0.50 -8.14 -22.22
CA ASN A 530 -0.07 -7.05 -23.01
C ASN A 530 -1.54 -6.74 -22.66
N SER A 531 -1.95 -7.06 -21.44
CA SER A 531 -3.28 -6.73 -20.92
C SER A 531 -3.45 -5.21 -20.72
N VAL A 532 -4.68 -4.77 -20.58
CA VAL A 532 -5.07 -3.37 -20.43
C VAL A 532 -5.76 -3.16 -19.09
N SER A 533 -5.39 -2.09 -18.37
CA SER A 533 -6.15 -1.54 -17.25
C SER A 533 -6.61 -0.13 -17.58
N ILE A 534 -7.73 0.28 -17.00
CA ILE A 534 -8.33 1.61 -17.21
C ILE A 534 -8.18 2.42 -15.92
N GLU A 535 -7.63 3.63 -16.09
CA GLU A 535 -7.41 4.58 -15.01
C GLU A 535 -8.08 5.92 -15.33
N ARG A 536 -8.49 6.67 -14.29
CA ARG A 536 -9.00 8.05 -14.41
C ARG A 536 -8.57 8.84 -13.17
N GLY A 537 -7.72 9.84 -13.34
CA GLY A 537 -7.04 10.48 -12.21
C GLY A 537 -6.22 9.45 -11.42
N PRO A 538 -6.30 9.41 -10.09
CA PRO A 538 -5.61 8.40 -9.28
C PRO A 538 -6.37 7.07 -9.21
N LEU A 539 -7.63 7.00 -9.67
CA LEU A 539 -8.46 5.79 -9.58
C LEU A 539 -8.15 4.78 -10.69
N VAL A 540 -8.12 3.51 -10.29
CA VAL A 540 -8.07 2.32 -11.14
C VAL A 540 -9.47 1.72 -11.18
N TYR A 541 -9.88 1.19 -12.34
CA TYR A 541 -11.22 0.65 -12.54
C TYR A 541 -11.18 -0.85 -12.83
N SER A 542 -12.11 -1.59 -12.24
CA SER A 542 -12.26 -3.03 -12.36
C SER A 542 -13.67 -3.40 -12.78
N LEU A 543 -13.82 -4.58 -13.42
CA LEU A 543 -15.13 -5.11 -13.80
C LEU A 543 -16.07 -5.20 -12.59
N LEU A 544 -17.24 -4.64 -12.70
CA LEU A 544 -18.31 -4.81 -11.72
C LEU A 544 -18.82 -6.25 -11.75
N MET A 545 -18.64 -6.96 -10.65
CA MET A 545 -19.13 -8.32 -10.45
C MET A 545 -20.06 -8.37 -9.24
N LYS A 546 -21.19 -9.08 -9.38
CA LYS A 546 -22.06 -9.33 -8.23
C LYS A 546 -21.34 -10.26 -7.26
N GLU A 547 -21.20 -9.83 -6.02
CA GLU A 547 -20.57 -10.63 -4.95
C GLU A 547 -21.62 -11.37 -4.13
N ASN A 548 -21.43 -12.68 -3.99
CA ASN A 548 -22.23 -13.54 -3.11
C ASN A 548 -21.38 -13.86 -1.88
N TRP A 549 -21.66 -13.19 -0.78
CA TRP A 549 -20.98 -13.35 0.50
C TRP A 549 -21.58 -14.50 1.29
N GLN A 550 -20.77 -15.51 1.58
CA GLN A 550 -21.16 -16.70 2.33
C GLN A 550 -20.38 -16.73 3.64
N GLU A 551 -21.08 -16.53 4.73
CA GLU A 551 -20.51 -16.61 6.07
C GLU A 551 -19.94 -18.02 6.33
N GLN A 552 -18.69 -18.06 6.82
CA GLN A 552 -18.08 -19.31 7.23
C GLN A 552 -18.22 -19.47 8.74
N HIS A 553 -18.95 -20.48 9.14
CA HIS A 553 -19.09 -20.82 10.56
C HIS A 553 -17.86 -21.63 11.02
N GLN A 554 -16.69 -21.00 11.09
CA GLN A 554 -15.68 -21.53 11.99
C GLN A 554 -16.00 -21.04 13.40
N PRO A 555 -15.91 -21.91 14.41
CA PRO A 555 -16.01 -21.44 15.79
C PRO A 555 -14.75 -20.62 16.08
N MET A 556 -14.82 -19.30 15.81
CA MET A 556 -13.76 -18.36 16.18
C MET A 556 -13.46 -18.42 17.69
N ALA A 557 -14.43 -18.90 18.48
CA ALA A 557 -14.25 -19.17 19.92
C ALA A 557 -13.17 -20.22 20.24
N ASP A 558 -12.86 -21.10 19.29
CA ASP A 558 -11.86 -22.16 19.47
C ASP A 558 -10.46 -21.76 18.95
N MET A 559 -10.33 -20.55 18.37
CA MET A 559 -9.03 -20.05 17.95
C MET A 559 -8.30 -19.42 19.16
N PRO A 560 -7.03 -19.83 19.44
CA PRO A 560 -6.30 -19.34 20.60
C PRO A 560 -6.02 -17.82 20.57
N GLU A 561 -6.14 -17.19 19.40
CA GLU A 561 -5.98 -15.76 19.18
C GLU A 561 -7.16 -14.92 19.71
N PHE A 562 -8.33 -15.52 19.91
CA PHE A 562 -9.50 -14.81 20.42
C PHE A 562 -9.62 -14.92 21.94
N ASN A 563 -10.21 -13.90 22.54
CA ASN A 563 -10.53 -13.89 23.96
C ASN A 563 -11.84 -14.67 24.21
N PRO A 564 -11.78 -15.92 24.67
CA PRO A 564 -12.98 -16.77 24.78
C PRO A 564 -14.00 -16.26 25.81
N SER A 565 -13.60 -15.38 26.74
CA SER A 565 -14.49 -14.82 27.75
C SER A 565 -15.20 -13.53 27.32
N ALA A 566 -14.68 -12.84 26.29
CA ALA A 566 -15.22 -11.57 25.82
C ALA A 566 -15.93 -11.66 24.46
N PHE A 567 -15.81 -12.80 23.77
CA PHE A 567 -16.24 -12.92 22.39
C PHE A 567 -17.39 -13.92 22.24
N HIS A 568 -18.57 -13.37 21.97
CA HIS A 568 -19.63 -14.14 21.31
C HIS A 568 -19.68 -13.64 19.86
N PRO A 569 -19.24 -14.44 18.85
CA PRO A 569 -19.14 -14.00 17.46
C PRO A 569 -20.43 -13.37 16.93
N SER A 570 -21.58 -13.92 17.35
CA SER A 570 -22.90 -13.41 17.00
C SER A 570 -23.24 -12.03 17.59
N ALA A 571 -22.56 -11.60 18.68
CA ALA A 571 -22.86 -10.32 19.33
C ALA A 571 -22.24 -9.11 18.59
N PHE A 572 -21.19 -9.33 17.80
CA PHE A 572 -20.45 -8.23 17.14
C PHE A 572 -20.47 -8.29 15.61
N HIS A 573 -21.03 -9.33 15.00
CA HIS A 573 -21.09 -9.53 13.54
C HIS A 573 -19.72 -9.43 12.85
N PHE A 574 -18.68 -9.97 13.47
CA PHE A 574 -17.36 -10.14 12.89
C PHE A 574 -17.20 -11.58 12.43
N ASN A 575 -17.48 -11.83 11.16
CA ASN A 575 -17.48 -13.16 10.58
C ASN A 575 -16.47 -13.24 9.44
N GLU A 576 -16.00 -14.45 9.15
CA GLU A 576 -15.21 -14.76 8.00
C GLU A 576 -16.11 -15.09 6.81
N TYR A 577 -15.75 -14.64 5.61
CA TYR A 577 -16.58 -14.82 4.42
C TYR A 577 -15.83 -15.46 3.28
N CYS A 578 -16.42 -16.52 2.68
CA CYS A 578 -16.15 -16.86 1.29
C CYS A 578 -16.93 -15.90 0.39
N VAL A 579 -16.28 -15.38 -0.64
CA VAL A 579 -16.93 -14.51 -1.62
C VAL A 579 -16.82 -15.15 -2.99
N LYS A 580 -17.95 -15.31 -3.68
CA LYS A 580 -18.05 -15.91 -5.02
C LYS A 580 -18.85 -15.01 -5.94
N THR A 581 -18.69 -15.23 -7.25
CA THR A 581 -19.52 -14.55 -8.23
C THR A 581 -20.11 -15.53 -9.24
N ASP A 582 -21.39 -15.30 -9.59
CA ASP A 582 -22.05 -15.94 -10.73
C ASP A 582 -22.00 -15.04 -11.97
N SER A 583 -21.43 -13.83 -11.84
CA SER A 583 -21.26 -12.92 -12.97
C SER A 583 -20.24 -13.47 -13.96
N ALA A 584 -20.50 -13.24 -15.23
CA ALA A 584 -19.47 -13.42 -16.25
C ALA A 584 -18.30 -12.46 -15.99
N TRP A 585 -17.08 -12.95 -16.01
CA TRP A 585 -15.90 -12.16 -15.69
C TRP A 585 -14.81 -12.18 -16.79
N ASN A 586 -14.77 -13.20 -17.64
CA ASN A 586 -13.73 -13.40 -18.64
C ASN A 586 -13.98 -12.57 -19.92
N TYR A 587 -13.88 -11.27 -19.77
CA TYR A 587 -14.04 -10.29 -20.83
C TYR A 587 -12.70 -9.75 -21.31
N GLY A 588 -12.60 -9.51 -22.63
CA GLY A 588 -11.55 -8.68 -23.22
C GLY A 588 -12.15 -7.35 -23.68
N LEU A 589 -11.38 -6.28 -23.56
CA LEU A 589 -11.83 -4.91 -23.92
C LEU A 589 -11.63 -4.61 -25.38
N LEU A 590 -12.64 -3.98 -25.99
CA LEU A 590 -12.56 -3.30 -27.29
C LEU A 590 -12.16 -1.84 -27.02
N VAL A 591 -10.86 -1.54 -26.91
CA VAL A 591 -10.36 -0.23 -26.51
C VAL A 591 -9.31 0.32 -27.47
N ASP A 592 -9.44 1.60 -27.82
CA ASP A 592 -8.35 2.37 -28.44
C ASP A 592 -7.45 2.89 -27.28
N ARG A 593 -6.28 2.26 -27.09
CA ARG A 593 -5.36 2.64 -25.99
C ARG A 593 -4.89 4.09 -26.06
N ARG A 594 -4.85 4.68 -27.27
CA ARG A 594 -4.44 6.08 -27.47
C ARG A 594 -5.58 7.07 -27.17
N ASN A 595 -6.82 6.61 -27.29
CA ASN A 595 -8.00 7.42 -27.05
C ASN A 595 -9.13 6.55 -26.45
N PRO A 596 -9.01 6.15 -25.16
CA PRO A 596 -9.99 5.28 -24.52
C PRO A 596 -11.41 5.84 -24.53
N GLU A 597 -11.55 7.16 -24.54
CA GLU A 597 -12.84 7.87 -24.53
C GLU A 597 -13.70 7.60 -25.77
N LYS A 598 -13.13 7.03 -26.85
CA LYS A 598 -13.90 6.59 -28.03
C LYS A 598 -14.73 5.32 -27.77
N SER A 599 -14.32 4.50 -26.82
CA SER A 599 -14.91 3.18 -26.53
C SER A 599 -15.40 3.03 -25.09
N ILE A 600 -15.10 3.99 -24.24
CA ILE A 600 -15.45 3.98 -22.81
C ILE A 600 -16.10 5.32 -22.48
N SER A 601 -17.29 5.26 -21.89
CA SER A 601 -18.00 6.44 -21.39
C SER A 601 -17.95 6.50 -19.87
N VAL A 602 -17.94 7.72 -19.31
CA VAL A 602 -17.94 7.99 -17.88
C VAL A 602 -19.35 8.42 -17.46
N THR A 603 -19.88 7.78 -16.42
CA THR A 603 -21.15 8.18 -15.79
C THR A 603 -20.86 8.58 -14.35
N THR A 604 -21.35 9.73 -13.93
CA THR A 604 -21.28 10.23 -12.57
C THR A 604 -22.65 10.23 -11.90
N GLY A 605 -22.67 9.95 -10.63
CA GLY A 605 -23.86 9.99 -9.78
C GLY A 605 -23.64 10.81 -8.50
N PRO A 606 -24.64 10.90 -7.63
CA PRO A 606 -24.49 11.61 -6.37
C PRO A 606 -23.42 10.94 -5.48
N MET A 607 -22.68 11.74 -4.72
CA MET A 607 -21.68 11.25 -3.77
C MET A 607 -22.35 10.59 -2.57
N PRO A 608 -22.12 9.29 -2.31
CA PRO A 608 -22.64 8.62 -1.12
C PRO A 608 -21.74 8.90 0.08
N GLY A 609 -22.21 8.55 1.27
CA GLY A 609 -21.40 8.62 2.48
C GLY A 609 -20.15 7.72 2.38
N ASN A 610 -20.31 6.48 1.91
CA ASN A 610 -19.21 5.59 1.58
C ASN A 610 -19.13 5.37 0.07
N PRO A 611 -18.14 5.94 -0.65
CA PRO A 611 -18.01 5.80 -2.10
C PRO A 611 -17.49 4.43 -2.56
N TYR A 612 -17.04 3.61 -1.62
CA TYR A 612 -16.53 2.26 -1.87
C TYR A 612 -17.60 1.17 -1.70
N GLU A 613 -18.88 1.56 -1.67
CA GLU A 613 -19.99 0.61 -1.81
C GLU A 613 -20.26 0.34 -3.29
N GLN A 614 -20.14 -0.92 -3.69
CA GLN A 614 -20.23 -1.39 -5.08
C GLN A 614 -21.46 -0.88 -5.83
N GLU A 615 -22.62 -0.85 -5.15
CA GLU A 615 -23.90 -0.45 -5.72
C GLU A 615 -24.06 1.07 -5.82
N ARG A 616 -23.28 1.83 -5.05
CA ARG A 616 -23.44 3.28 -4.88
C ARG A 616 -22.25 4.11 -5.30
N THR A 617 -21.21 3.47 -5.87
CA THR A 617 -20.01 4.21 -6.31
C THR A 617 -20.38 5.40 -7.19
N PRO A 618 -19.82 6.60 -6.92
CA PRO A 618 -20.28 7.83 -7.61
C PRO A 618 -19.79 7.93 -9.06
N VAL A 619 -18.82 7.12 -9.47
CA VAL A 619 -18.29 7.11 -10.84
C VAL A 619 -18.28 5.68 -11.37
N ARG A 620 -18.85 5.50 -12.56
CA ARG A 620 -18.86 4.23 -13.29
C ARG A 620 -18.42 4.46 -14.72
N LEU A 621 -17.79 3.45 -15.31
CA LEU A 621 -17.43 3.45 -16.71
C LEU A 621 -18.23 2.39 -17.45
N ALA A 622 -18.78 2.73 -18.61
CA ALA A 622 -19.35 1.75 -19.53
C ALA A 622 -18.35 1.50 -20.66
N ALA A 623 -17.93 0.25 -20.83
CA ALA A 623 -16.92 -0.17 -21.78
C ALA A 623 -17.45 -1.27 -22.70
N LYS A 624 -17.05 -1.25 -23.99
CA LYS A 624 -17.34 -2.33 -24.93
C LYS A 624 -16.37 -3.47 -24.75
N ALA A 625 -16.87 -4.70 -24.65
CA ALA A 625 -16.09 -5.89 -24.41
C ALA A 625 -16.64 -7.10 -25.19
N LYS A 626 -15.86 -8.15 -25.27
CA LYS A 626 -16.29 -9.46 -25.75
C LYS A 626 -15.88 -10.54 -24.76
N ARG A 627 -16.68 -11.58 -24.64
CA ARG A 627 -16.33 -12.78 -23.87
C ARG A 627 -15.12 -13.48 -24.48
N ILE A 628 -14.33 -14.08 -23.61
CA ILE A 628 -13.17 -14.93 -23.95
C ILE A 628 -13.37 -16.29 -23.32
N PRO A 629 -14.16 -17.19 -23.95
CA PRO A 629 -14.50 -18.48 -23.32
C PRO A 629 -13.31 -19.34 -22.95
N THR A 630 -12.16 -19.16 -23.62
CA THR A 630 -10.92 -19.89 -23.34
C THR A 630 -10.14 -19.34 -22.13
N TRP A 631 -10.51 -18.17 -21.62
CA TRP A 631 -9.91 -17.64 -20.41
C TRP A 631 -10.66 -18.13 -19.17
N GLY A 632 -10.11 -19.14 -18.54
CA GLY A 632 -10.66 -19.80 -17.36
C GLY A 632 -9.97 -19.39 -16.06
N LYS A 633 -10.24 -20.16 -15.01
CA LYS A 633 -9.51 -20.07 -13.74
C LYS A 633 -8.12 -20.69 -13.89
N SER A 634 -7.20 -20.31 -13.00
CA SER A 634 -5.89 -20.91 -12.84
C SER A 634 -5.97 -22.40 -12.46
N ALA A 635 -4.85 -23.10 -12.49
CA ALA A 635 -4.80 -24.55 -12.21
C ALA A 635 -5.29 -24.93 -10.80
N ASN A 636 -5.20 -24.01 -9.83
CA ASN A 636 -5.76 -24.20 -8.49
C ASN A 636 -7.30 -24.04 -8.44
N GLY A 637 -7.93 -23.59 -9.53
CA GLY A 637 -9.38 -23.46 -9.66
C GLY A 637 -9.99 -22.25 -8.93
N VAL A 638 -9.20 -21.33 -8.39
CA VAL A 638 -9.67 -20.23 -7.54
C VAL A 638 -9.53 -18.88 -8.23
N GLU A 639 -8.30 -18.47 -8.59
CA GLU A 639 -8.06 -17.19 -9.26
C GLU A 639 -8.41 -17.26 -10.75
N ALA A 640 -8.63 -16.11 -11.36
CA ALA A 640 -8.53 -16.02 -12.81
C ALA A 640 -7.11 -16.41 -13.25
N ALA A 641 -7.00 -17.23 -14.29
CA ALA A 641 -5.69 -17.45 -14.90
C ALA A 641 -5.11 -16.13 -15.41
N GLU A 642 -3.81 -16.13 -15.73
CA GLU A 642 -3.20 -14.98 -16.39
C GLU A 642 -4.03 -14.57 -17.61
N PRO A 643 -4.23 -13.25 -17.84
CA PRO A 643 -4.92 -12.79 -19.03
C PRO A 643 -4.26 -13.37 -20.29
N PRO A 644 -5.01 -13.90 -21.25
CA PRO A 644 -4.46 -14.29 -22.54
C PRO A 644 -3.67 -13.13 -23.17
N VAL A 645 -2.57 -13.44 -23.86
CA VAL A 645 -1.74 -12.41 -24.50
C VAL A 645 -2.53 -11.64 -25.54
N GLY A 646 -2.74 -10.35 -25.28
CA GLY A 646 -3.46 -9.46 -26.19
C GLY A 646 -2.59 -8.89 -27.32
N PRO A 647 -3.17 -8.39 -28.43
CA PRO A 647 -4.61 -8.47 -28.72
C PRO A 647 -5.04 -9.84 -29.16
N ILE A 648 -6.26 -10.23 -28.76
CA ILE A 648 -6.86 -11.50 -29.12
C ILE A 648 -8.07 -11.30 -30.02
N PHE A 649 -8.38 -12.32 -30.83
CA PHE A 649 -9.59 -12.36 -31.65
C PHE A 649 -10.69 -13.15 -30.97
N SER A 650 -11.89 -12.59 -30.86
CA SER A 650 -13.08 -13.26 -30.34
C SER A 650 -14.25 -13.10 -31.29
N THR A 651 -14.96 -14.22 -31.57
CA THR A 651 -16.18 -14.25 -32.34
C THR A 651 -17.44 -13.94 -31.52
N GLU A 652 -17.29 -13.88 -30.18
CA GLU A 652 -18.40 -13.57 -29.29
C GLU A 652 -19.03 -12.22 -29.59
N PRO A 653 -20.32 -12.04 -29.27
CA PRO A 653 -20.99 -10.76 -29.44
C PRO A 653 -20.31 -9.66 -28.62
N THR A 654 -20.44 -8.42 -29.11
CA THR A 654 -20.01 -7.26 -28.33
C THR A 654 -21.06 -6.97 -27.28
N GLU A 655 -20.61 -6.89 -26.04
CA GLU A 655 -21.41 -6.52 -24.87
C GLU A 655 -20.91 -5.19 -24.28
N GLU A 656 -21.78 -4.49 -23.57
CA GLU A 656 -21.39 -3.36 -22.73
C GLU A 656 -21.24 -3.85 -21.28
N ILE A 657 -20.06 -3.60 -20.70
CA ILE A 657 -19.75 -3.96 -19.32
C ILE A 657 -19.55 -2.70 -18.48
N THR A 658 -19.81 -2.80 -17.20
CA THR A 658 -19.58 -1.72 -16.25
C THR A 658 -18.29 -1.93 -15.49
N LEU A 659 -17.47 -0.87 -15.39
CA LEU A 659 -16.30 -0.83 -14.53
C LEU A 659 -16.55 0.15 -13.37
N VAL A 660 -16.07 -0.22 -12.19
CA VAL A 660 -16.16 0.57 -10.93
C VAL A 660 -14.76 0.77 -10.34
N PRO A 661 -14.55 1.76 -9.45
CA PRO A 661 -13.28 1.92 -8.75
C PRO A 661 -12.82 0.62 -8.08
N TYR A 662 -11.54 0.31 -8.19
CA TYR A 662 -10.90 -0.91 -7.67
C TYR A 662 -11.27 -1.21 -6.21
N GLY A 663 -11.28 -0.18 -5.35
CA GLY A 663 -11.59 -0.29 -3.93
C GLY A 663 -13.06 -0.54 -3.60
N ALA A 664 -13.96 -0.51 -4.59
CA ALA A 664 -15.40 -0.63 -4.34
C ALA A 664 -15.89 -2.09 -4.21
N GLN A 665 -15.02 -3.08 -4.40
CA GLN A 665 -15.38 -4.50 -4.38
C GLN A 665 -14.20 -5.39 -3.97
N ASN A 666 -14.50 -6.60 -3.49
CA ASN A 666 -13.51 -7.61 -3.14
C ASN A 666 -13.17 -8.52 -4.30
N LEU A 667 -14.14 -8.88 -5.14
CA LEU A 667 -13.89 -9.60 -6.39
C LEU A 667 -13.73 -8.62 -7.55
N ARG A 668 -12.75 -8.82 -8.41
CA ARG A 668 -12.43 -7.88 -9.48
C ARG A 668 -11.69 -8.52 -10.65
N ILE A 669 -11.86 -7.95 -11.82
CA ILE A 669 -10.96 -8.10 -12.97
C ILE A 669 -10.49 -6.69 -13.33
N THR A 670 -9.18 -6.49 -13.29
CA THR A 670 -8.53 -5.19 -13.50
C THR A 670 -7.61 -5.23 -14.71
N TYR A 671 -7.04 -6.41 -15.02
CA TYR A 671 -6.23 -6.65 -16.20
C TYR A 671 -7.07 -7.38 -17.24
N PHE A 672 -7.37 -6.70 -18.33
CA PHE A 672 -8.18 -7.24 -19.42
C PHE A 672 -7.32 -7.56 -20.64
N PRO A 673 -7.50 -8.71 -21.31
CA PRO A 673 -6.99 -8.87 -22.64
C PRO A 673 -7.58 -7.79 -23.56
N GLU A 674 -6.80 -7.24 -24.50
CA GLU A 674 -7.33 -6.41 -25.56
C GLU A 674 -7.94 -7.30 -26.65
N VAL A 675 -9.12 -6.96 -27.16
CA VAL A 675 -9.76 -7.65 -28.28
C VAL A 675 -9.56 -6.86 -29.56
N SER A 676 -8.97 -7.51 -30.56
CA SER A 676 -8.80 -6.96 -31.89
C SER A 676 -10.03 -7.25 -32.78
N GLY A 677 -10.31 -6.35 -33.71
CA GLY A 677 -11.29 -6.57 -34.78
C GLY A 677 -10.79 -7.51 -35.89
N SER A 678 -9.51 -7.89 -35.88
CA SER A 678 -8.88 -8.68 -36.96
C SER A 678 -7.90 -9.71 -36.38
N ARG A 679 -7.81 -10.89 -37.04
CA ARG A 679 -6.86 -11.96 -36.65
C ARG A 679 -5.38 -11.60 -36.82
N THR A 680 -5.06 -10.54 -37.57
CA THR A 680 -3.69 -10.19 -37.97
C THR A 680 -3.05 -9.11 -37.11
N ASP A 681 -3.79 -8.57 -36.15
CA ASP A 681 -3.31 -7.47 -35.32
C ASP A 681 -2.67 -8.05 -34.03
N THR A 682 -1.41 -8.46 -34.13
CA THR A 682 -0.65 -9.02 -33.01
C THR A 682 0.45 -8.03 -32.63
N GLY A 683 0.11 -7.09 -31.73
CA GLY A 683 1.10 -6.13 -31.19
C GLY A 683 2.10 -6.75 -30.24
N ALA A 684 1.90 -7.99 -29.80
CA ALA A 684 2.77 -8.73 -28.91
C ALA A 684 2.98 -10.16 -29.39
N GLY A 685 4.20 -10.69 -29.20
CA GLY A 685 4.53 -12.08 -29.50
C GLY A 685 4.74 -12.91 -28.24
N LYS A 686 4.05 -14.04 -28.14
CA LYS A 686 4.31 -15.07 -27.13
C LYS A 686 5.24 -16.14 -27.72
N TYR A 687 6.25 -16.53 -26.97
CA TYR A 687 7.23 -17.52 -27.38
C TYR A 687 7.40 -18.54 -26.25
N GLU A 688 6.98 -19.81 -26.51
CA GLU A 688 7.09 -20.91 -25.55
C GLU A 688 8.53 -21.40 -25.47
N ALA A 689 9.03 -21.64 -24.25
CA ALA A 689 10.42 -22.02 -24.04
C ALA A 689 10.73 -23.42 -24.59
N GLU A 690 9.78 -24.35 -24.54
CA GLU A 690 9.92 -25.70 -25.11
C GLU A 690 9.97 -25.72 -26.65
N GLN A 691 9.62 -24.63 -27.31
CA GLN A 691 9.73 -24.46 -28.76
C GLN A 691 11.03 -23.77 -29.20
N ALA A 692 11.82 -23.32 -28.24
CA ALA A 692 13.10 -22.65 -28.47
C ALA A 692 14.22 -23.67 -28.76
N GLU A 693 15.39 -23.18 -29.15
CA GLU A 693 16.63 -23.97 -29.18
C GLU A 693 17.12 -24.17 -27.74
N ILE A 694 17.23 -25.44 -27.32
CA ILE A 694 17.53 -25.82 -25.94
C ILE A 694 18.84 -26.60 -25.94
N PHE A 695 19.76 -26.21 -25.06
CA PHE A 695 21.03 -26.89 -24.87
C PHE A 695 21.34 -27.13 -23.40
N HIS A 696 21.70 -28.34 -23.03
CA HIS A 696 21.96 -28.79 -21.65
C HIS A 696 20.83 -28.41 -20.66
N ALA A 697 19.58 -28.48 -21.12
CA ALA A 697 18.36 -28.30 -20.35
C ALA A 697 17.29 -29.26 -20.89
N GLU A 698 16.19 -29.47 -20.18
CA GLU A 698 15.20 -30.49 -20.50
C GLU A 698 13.78 -29.91 -20.58
N ILE A 699 12.98 -30.36 -21.53
CA ILE A 699 11.55 -30.12 -21.57
C ILE A 699 10.84 -31.00 -20.54
N ARG A 700 9.97 -30.41 -19.75
CA ARG A 700 9.01 -31.07 -18.88
C ARG A 700 7.60 -30.86 -19.40
N THR A 701 6.77 -31.91 -19.26
CA THR A 701 5.37 -31.94 -19.73
C THR A 701 4.43 -32.27 -18.58
N ASN A 702 3.13 -32.09 -18.80
CA ASN A 702 2.07 -32.42 -17.83
C ASN A 702 2.11 -31.58 -16.54
N ASN A 703 2.60 -30.36 -16.63
CA ASN A 703 2.52 -29.42 -15.52
C ASN A 703 1.29 -28.51 -15.72
N PRO A 704 0.30 -28.57 -14.82
CA PRO A 704 -0.92 -27.79 -14.96
C PRO A 704 -0.70 -26.28 -14.77
N TYR A 705 0.45 -25.86 -14.23
CA TYR A 705 0.82 -24.47 -14.01
C TYR A 705 1.65 -23.87 -15.14
N ALA A 706 2.12 -24.69 -16.07
CA ALA A 706 2.86 -24.23 -17.24
C ALA A 706 1.92 -23.93 -18.41
N SER A 707 2.30 -22.98 -19.23
CA SER A 707 1.63 -22.67 -20.48
C SER A 707 1.64 -23.89 -21.39
N GLY A 708 0.48 -24.29 -21.91
CA GLY A 708 0.39 -25.49 -22.72
C GLY A 708 0.77 -26.78 -21.98
N GLY A 709 1.02 -26.73 -20.67
CA GLY A 709 1.42 -27.89 -19.87
C GLY A 709 2.88 -28.28 -19.98
N SER A 710 3.73 -27.52 -20.68
CA SER A 710 5.15 -27.82 -20.92
C SER A 710 6.04 -26.62 -20.61
N TYR A 711 7.28 -26.89 -20.20
CA TYR A 711 8.27 -25.87 -19.87
C TYR A 711 9.69 -26.41 -19.94
N VAL A 712 10.69 -25.55 -19.85
CA VAL A 712 12.10 -25.93 -19.83
C VAL A 712 12.66 -25.86 -18.42
N LYS A 713 13.18 -27.00 -17.92
CA LYS A 713 13.90 -27.07 -16.64
C LYS A 713 15.40 -27.31 -16.87
N GLY A 714 16.18 -27.10 -15.80
CA GLY A 714 17.58 -27.49 -15.81
C GLY A 714 18.50 -26.42 -16.42
N ILE A 715 18.12 -25.15 -16.41
CA ILE A 715 19.06 -24.06 -16.67
C ILE A 715 19.94 -23.90 -15.42
N ASN A 716 20.87 -24.87 -15.22
CA ASN A 716 21.62 -25.05 -13.98
C ASN A 716 23.14 -25.20 -14.18
N SER A 717 23.63 -25.17 -15.40
CA SER A 717 25.06 -25.17 -15.71
C SER A 717 25.46 -23.94 -16.55
N ALA A 718 26.76 -23.62 -16.61
CA ALA A 718 27.26 -22.52 -17.41
C ALA A 718 27.04 -22.73 -18.92
N GLU A 719 26.83 -23.97 -19.34
CA GLU A 719 26.61 -24.34 -20.74
C GLU A 719 25.12 -24.41 -21.09
N SER A 720 24.22 -24.41 -20.07
CA SER A 720 22.78 -24.49 -20.30
C SER A 720 22.25 -23.20 -20.90
N TYR A 721 21.49 -23.32 -21.99
CA TYR A 721 20.76 -22.18 -22.53
C TYR A 721 19.43 -22.54 -23.16
N VAL A 722 18.56 -21.52 -23.23
CA VAL A 722 17.30 -21.49 -24.01
C VAL A 722 17.37 -20.30 -24.94
N LYS A 723 17.30 -20.53 -26.26
CA LYS A 723 17.46 -19.49 -27.27
C LYS A 723 16.28 -19.39 -28.22
N PHE A 724 15.66 -18.26 -28.24
CA PHE A 724 14.61 -17.89 -29.18
C PHE A 724 15.25 -17.23 -30.39
N ASN A 725 15.30 -17.90 -31.53
CA ASN A 725 16.02 -17.45 -32.73
C ASN A 725 15.24 -16.47 -33.61
N HIS A 726 13.89 -16.42 -33.49
CA HIS A 726 13.02 -15.69 -34.39
C HIS A 726 11.99 -14.84 -33.62
N VAL A 727 12.47 -13.88 -32.85
CA VAL A 727 11.61 -12.90 -32.18
C VAL A 727 11.38 -11.74 -33.12
N VAL A 728 10.20 -11.68 -33.78
CA VAL A 728 9.93 -10.71 -34.82
C VAL A 728 9.17 -9.52 -34.26
N VAL A 729 9.70 -8.31 -34.50
CA VAL A 729 9.04 -7.06 -34.12
C VAL A 729 8.86 -6.14 -35.34
N PRO A 730 7.76 -5.36 -35.40
CA PRO A 730 7.40 -4.56 -36.57
C PRO A 730 8.29 -3.33 -36.79
N GLU A 731 8.91 -2.82 -35.72
CA GLU A 731 9.73 -1.61 -35.78
C GLU A 731 10.90 -1.65 -34.83
N LYS A 732 11.93 -0.82 -35.09
CA LYS A 732 13.04 -0.62 -34.17
C LYS A 732 12.62 0.30 -33.02
N ALA A 733 12.49 -0.25 -31.80
CA ALA A 733 12.04 0.48 -30.61
C ALA A 733 12.47 -0.22 -29.33
N GLN A 734 12.13 0.38 -28.18
CA GLN A 734 12.19 -0.29 -26.89
C GLN A 734 10.95 -1.17 -26.72
N TYR A 735 11.17 -2.37 -26.19
CA TYR A 735 10.13 -3.37 -25.90
C TYR A 735 10.28 -3.86 -24.48
N ASN A 736 9.18 -4.25 -23.86
CA ASN A 736 9.20 -5.08 -22.66
C ASN A 736 9.28 -6.56 -23.09
N ILE A 737 10.09 -7.32 -22.35
CA ILE A 737 10.02 -8.77 -22.32
C ILE A 737 9.46 -9.15 -20.95
N ASP A 738 8.25 -9.71 -20.91
CA ASP A 738 7.72 -10.37 -19.73
C ASP A 738 8.21 -11.82 -19.76
N ILE A 739 8.74 -12.33 -18.64
CA ILE A 739 9.45 -13.62 -18.55
C ILE A 739 8.80 -14.44 -17.47
N TRP A 740 8.23 -15.60 -17.83
CA TRP A 740 7.69 -16.58 -16.89
C TRP A 740 8.75 -17.57 -16.50
N PHE A 741 9.07 -17.63 -15.22
CA PHE A 741 10.12 -18.44 -14.64
C PHE A 741 9.68 -19.12 -13.36
N ALA A 742 10.34 -20.23 -13.00
CA ALA A 742 10.26 -20.83 -11.67
C ALA A 742 11.66 -20.95 -11.06
N ASN A 743 11.72 -20.75 -9.74
CA ASN A 743 12.91 -20.94 -8.93
C ASN A 743 12.50 -21.53 -7.58
N GLY A 744 12.53 -22.86 -7.46
CA GLY A 744 12.12 -23.62 -6.28
C GLY A 744 13.13 -23.63 -5.14
N ASN A 745 14.17 -22.78 -5.14
CA ASN A 745 15.22 -22.76 -4.12
C ASN A 745 14.82 -21.96 -2.84
N GLY A 746 13.61 -22.06 -2.39
CA GLY A 746 13.15 -21.40 -1.17
C GLY A 746 13.18 -19.85 -1.32
N TYR A 747 13.94 -19.18 -0.47
CA TYR A 747 14.08 -17.70 -0.50
C TYR A 747 15.24 -17.22 -1.39
N ASN A 748 16.09 -18.15 -1.87
CA ASN A 748 17.24 -17.79 -2.68
C ASN A 748 16.85 -17.31 -4.07
N SER A 749 17.35 -16.15 -4.48
CA SER A 749 17.28 -15.70 -5.85
C SER A 749 18.32 -16.41 -6.72
N ALA A 750 17.92 -16.79 -7.92
CA ALA A 750 18.84 -17.16 -8.99
C ALA A 750 19.13 -15.92 -9.86
N THR A 751 20.32 -15.84 -10.46
CA THR A 751 20.62 -14.85 -11.48
C THR A 751 20.87 -15.51 -12.81
N GLY A 752 20.41 -14.86 -13.88
CA GLY A 752 20.59 -15.30 -15.25
C GLY A 752 21.15 -14.20 -16.12
N LYS A 753 21.80 -14.61 -17.19
CA LYS A 753 22.22 -13.73 -18.28
C LYS A 753 21.21 -13.86 -19.41
N MET A 754 20.71 -12.73 -19.87
CA MET A 754 19.88 -12.68 -21.08
C MET A 754 20.67 -11.91 -22.15
N ILE A 755 20.82 -12.52 -23.32
CA ILE A 755 21.49 -11.89 -24.45
C ILE A 755 20.44 -11.59 -25.51
N VAL A 756 20.22 -10.32 -25.81
CA VAL A 756 19.33 -9.88 -26.90
C VAL A 756 20.21 -9.44 -28.06
N ASN A 757 20.17 -10.19 -29.16
CA ASN A 757 21.12 -10.09 -30.24
C ASN A 757 22.57 -10.26 -29.69
N ASP A 758 23.34 -9.20 -29.61
CA ASP A 758 24.72 -9.25 -29.10
C ASP A 758 24.90 -8.52 -27.75
N LYS A 759 23.80 -8.05 -27.14
CA LYS A 759 23.84 -7.27 -25.90
C LYS A 759 23.41 -8.10 -24.71
N GLU A 760 24.24 -8.17 -23.67
CA GLU A 760 24.00 -8.89 -22.42
C GLU A 760 23.24 -8.02 -21.40
N TYR A 761 22.30 -8.65 -20.68
CA TYR A 761 21.51 -8.10 -19.59
C TYR A 761 21.51 -9.10 -18.42
N SER A 762 21.62 -8.59 -17.20
CA SER A 762 21.45 -9.40 -15.99
C SER A 762 19.97 -9.46 -15.60
N LEU A 763 19.51 -10.64 -15.20
CA LEU A 763 18.19 -10.91 -14.67
C LEU A 763 18.30 -11.51 -13.28
N THR A 764 17.32 -11.20 -12.42
CA THR A 764 17.16 -11.85 -11.12
C THR A 764 15.83 -12.59 -11.12
N PHE A 765 15.91 -13.87 -10.80
CA PHE A 765 14.79 -14.79 -10.67
C PHE A 765 14.57 -15.09 -9.19
N GLN A 766 13.56 -14.49 -8.59
CA GLN A 766 13.23 -14.72 -7.19
C GLN A 766 12.81 -16.17 -6.94
N GLY A 767 12.94 -16.62 -5.68
CA GLY A 767 12.36 -17.89 -5.30
C GLY A 767 10.84 -17.88 -5.54
N THR A 768 10.34 -18.88 -6.22
CA THR A 768 8.91 -19.18 -6.33
C THR A 768 8.49 -20.14 -5.22
N GLN A 769 7.23 -20.49 -5.11
CA GLN A 769 6.78 -21.46 -4.10
C GLN A 769 7.51 -22.79 -4.25
N ASP A 770 7.62 -23.25 -5.49
CA ASP A 770 8.20 -24.56 -5.82
C ASP A 770 8.71 -24.56 -7.27
N TRP A 771 9.44 -25.61 -7.67
CA TRP A 771 9.77 -25.91 -9.05
C TRP A 771 8.50 -26.17 -9.86
N GLY A 772 8.44 -25.63 -11.07
CA GLY A 772 7.25 -25.72 -11.91
C GLY A 772 6.09 -24.83 -11.47
N ARG A 773 6.29 -23.92 -10.50
CA ARG A 773 5.37 -22.84 -10.13
C ARG A 773 5.92 -21.54 -10.67
N PHE A 774 5.21 -20.91 -11.60
CA PHE A 774 5.74 -19.81 -12.39
C PHE A 774 5.29 -18.44 -11.86
N MET A 775 6.23 -17.51 -11.84
CA MET A 775 6.02 -16.09 -11.64
C MET A 775 6.51 -15.32 -12.86
N ALA A 776 6.08 -14.07 -13.00
CA ALA A 776 6.50 -13.22 -14.11
C ALA A 776 7.39 -12.07 -13.62
N THR A 777 8.48 -11.84 -14.33
CA THR A 777 9.28 -10.61 -14.24
C THR A 777 9.33 -9.92 -15.59
N LYS A 778 9.85 -8.70 -15.67
CA LYS A 778 9.96 -7.94 -16.92
C LYS A 778 11.28 -7.23 -17.05
N ILE A 779 11.69 -7.01 -18.28
CA ILE A 779 12.84 -6.17 -18.61
C ILE A 779 12.56 -5.36 -19.88
N GLU A 780 13.04 -4.12 -19.92
CA GLU A 780 13.01 -3.29 -21.10
C GLU A 780 14.31 -3.43 -21.91
N VAL A 781 14.17 -3.69 -23.20
CA VAL A 781 15.30 -3.85 -24.10
C VAL A 781 15.02 -3.25 -25.48
N PRO A 782 16.06 -2.75 -26.20
CA PRO A 782 15.92 -2.33 -27.58
C PRO A 782 15.89 -3.53 -28.53
N PHE A 783 14.95 -3.55 -29.48
CA PHE A 783 14.89 -4.49 -30.59
C PHE A 783 15.13 -3.79 -31.92
N ASN A 784 15.70 -4.52 -32.87
CA ASN A 784 15.79 -4.13 -34.26
C ASN A 784 14.51 -4.52 -35.00
N LYS A 785 14.11 -3.76 -36.01
CA LYS A 785 13.01 -4.15 -36.90
C LYS A 785 13.27 -5.51 -37.54
N GLY A 786 12.30 -6.39 -37.53
CA GLY A 786 12.39 -7.75 -38.08
C GLY A 786 12.78 -8.77 -37.02
N SER A 787 13.56 -9.79 -37.40
CA SER A 787 13.93 -10.91 -36.53
C SER A 787 15.07 -10.54 -35.58
N ASN A 788 14.90 -10.91 -34.33
CA ASN A 788 15.88 -10.79 -33.25
C ASN A 788 16.08 -12.14 -32.57
N SER A 789 17.14 -12.26 -31.79
CA SER A 789 17.38 -13.43 -30.94
C SER A 789 17.43 -13.06 -29.47
N ILE A 790 16.92 -13.98 -28.62
CA ILE A 790 17.01 -13.84 -27.17
C ILE A 790 17.55 -15.15 -26.62
N THR A 791 18.65 -15.09 -25.86
CA THR A 791 19.24 -16.27 -25.20
C THR A 791 19.21 -16.11 -23.69
N PHE A 792 18.70 -17.09 -22.98
CA PHE A 792 18.74 -17.19 -21.53
C PHE A 792 19.79 -18.19 -21.10
N MET A 793 20.66 -17.79 -20.18
CA MET A 793 21.73 -18.62 -19.63
C MET A 793 21.80 -18.47 -18.12
N LYS A 794 22.35 -19.47 -17.43
CA LYS A 794 22.61 -19.39 -16.00
C LYS A 794 23.76 -18.40 -15.72
N ASP A 795 23.62 -17.69 -14.61
CA ASP A 795 24.71 -17.00 -13.93
C ASP A 795 24.93 -17.62 -12.54
N ARG A 796 24.05 -17.39 -11.60
CA ARG A 796 24.09 -17.96 -10.24
C ARG A 796 22.76 -18.66 -9.90
N GLY A 797 22.83 -19.85 -9.29
CA GLY A 797 21.63 -20.64 -8.98
C GLY A 797 21.08 -21.33 -10.23
N ALA A 798 19.89 -21.88 -10.13
CA ALA A 798 19.17 -22.53 -11.22
C ALA A 798 17.76 -21.92 -11.32
N TYR A 799 17.20 -21.96 -12.51
CA TYR A 799 15.82 -21.55 -12.77
C TYR A 799 15.22 -22.35 -13.92
N GLU A 800 13.92 -22.29 -14.03
CA GLU A 800 13.12 -22.91 -15.09
C GLU A 800 12.45 -21.79 -15.90
N LEU A 801 12.14 -22.04 -17.16
CA LEU A 801 11.55 -21.09 -18.07
C LEU A 801 10.31 -21.69 -18.73
N ASP A 802 9.18 -21.00 -18.65
CA ASP A 802 7.92 -21.40 -19.28
C ASP A 802 7.75 -20.72 -20.64
N TYR A 803 7.58 -19.41 -20.65
CA TYR A 803 7.48 -18.63 -21.89
C TYR A 803 7.93 -17.18 -21.69
N ILE A 804 8.07 -16.47 -22.81
CA ILE A 804 8.25 -15.03 -22.79
C ILE A 804 7.18 -14.33 -23.64
N VAL A 805 6.87 -13.07 -23.28
CA VAL A 805 6.03 -12.20 -24.09
C VAL A 805 6.80 -10.93 -24.43
N VAL A 806 7.02 -10.70 -25.72
CA VAL A 806 7.63 -9.47 -26.23
C VAL A 806 6.49 -8.52 -26.61
N ARG A 807 6.42 -7.36 -25.99
CA ARG A 807 5.37 -6.39 -26.21
C ARG A 807 5.91 -4.97 -26.36
N PRO A 808 5.32 -4.16 -27.26
CA PRO A 808 5.75 -2.79 -27.46
C PRO A 808 5.56 -1.96 -26.19
N LEU A 809 6.51 -1.07 -25.93
CA LEU A 809 6.30 0.04 -25.01
C LEU A 809 5.38 1.05 -25.71
N TYR A 810 4.13 1.08 -25.32
CA TYR A 810 3.28 2.21 -25.68
C TYR A 810 3.79 3.41 -24.87
N LEU A 811 4.78 4.10 -25.45
CA LEU A 811 5.24 5.36 -24.90
C LEU A 811 4.03 6.30 -24.92
N LEU A 812 3.60 6.70 -23.73
CA LEU A 812 2.80 7.90 -23.57
C LEU A 812 3.57 9.00 -24.28
N GLN A 813 3.01 9.56 -25.34
CA GLN A 813 3.62 10.71 -25.99
C GLN A 813 3.95 11.71 -24.88
N LYS A 814 5.24 12.08 -24.77
CA LYS A 814 5.62 13.25 -24.02
C LYS A 814 4.88 14.42 -24.66
N THR A 815 3.71 14.77 -24.09
CA THR A 815 3.03 16.04 -24.35
C THR A 815 3.75 17.15 -23.59
#